data_7a09ff3b9338143eb415ebce7637f174
#
_entry.id   7a09ff3b9338143eb415ebce7637f174
#
_cell.length_a   1.000
_cell.length_b   1.000
_cell.length_c   1.000
_cell.angle_alpha   90.00
_cell.angle_beta   90.00
_cell.angle_gamma   90.00
#
_symmetry.space_group_name_H-M   'P 1'
#
loop_
_entity.id
_entity.type
_entity.pdbx_description
1 polymer ?
#
loop_
_entity_poly.entity_id
_entity_poly.type
_entity_poly.pdbx_seq_one_letter_code
_entity_poly.pdbx_strand_id
1 'polypeptide(L)'
;MSESPTLASTRRAVGVGIDDFTYTPPGRRAPVLSGLSLQISAGERVLLTGASGSGKSTILKALSGLIPEDPPEGADPSAPLPEASPVPGVALMVQNPVHSFVGATTGIDTAFGPENASVDPARMPAMVRDAHAAAAFSSPLDANPYHLSGGQQQRLSLAGLIATGAGAIALDEPLAMLDAKTALAVRDAICEATEGLTLVVADHQVELWRDHVDRVIRIGAGGQILEDAPAGAWRADDSRGESALGSEQKSLRGGSERVALIDLEVPATLEGRTLFAGPVHVELYNGELAALTGPSGIGKSTLIRYLLEETRERTGRGKRAAKKAPFRAAWLPQNPEQSFVARTVLDEVKAGAEDPNDDEAARAWLEATGLAHLESAGPFTLSGGEQRRLAFATALASGRDILVLDEPTVGLDDAAFGAVAELIARALVSGRAVLTATHDERLVRACDRVIALEAAPGRDDLRESIACQQPSDQSPAPPIPRVPHPPRAVAADKLNPLTILAIAALAFAGSFGMHTLAPTLTGTILTLMLIPLAWRTPARLMARLAPIVLAALTIAWSAGILSGRPLGELSTWQSAGVEGLRIFAMVGPGAILLEGLDPTRFGQALAQKCHVPARFAAAMSAGLARLGHVFSQWGDIVFTRRIRGIQQRNSFALYAGATFALLVSTLRGAEIQALAMDARGFATAQRRTWVHSARFTWHDAWGVGLGITLLAAPIIATLVA
;
A
#
# COMPACT_ATOMS: atom_id res chain seq x y z
N MET A 1 40.86 0.23 22.35
CA MET A 1 39.86 0.65 21.39
C MET A 1 39.59 -0.56 20.50
N SER A 2 38.59 -1.36 20.83
CA SER A 2 38.14 -2.47 19.98
C SER A 2 37.20 -1.86 18.93
N GLU A 3 37.56 -2.01 17.67
CA GLU A 3 36.68 -1.70 16.56
C GLU A 3 35.36 -2.46 16.77
N SER A 4 34.25 -1.71 16.84
CA SER A 4 32.92 -2.30 16.86
C SER A 4 32.73 -3.01 15.52
N PRO A 5 32.40 -4.32 15.49
CA PRO A 5 32.21 -5.02 14.24
C PRO A 5 31.08 -4.33 13.45
N THR A 6 31.39 -3.89 12.24
CA THR A 6 30.42 -3.42 11.26
C THR A 6 29.44 -4.55 10.91
N LEU A 7 28.20 -4.22 10.53
CA LEU A 7 27.18 -5.20 10.12
C LEU A 7 27.70 -6.21 9.08
N ALA A 8 28.62 -5.78 8.21
CA ALA A 8 29.24 -6.65 7.20
C ALA A 8 30.12 -7.76 7.78
N SER A 9 30.79 -7.53 8.93
CA SER A 9 31.77 -8.50 9.50
C SER A 9 31.12 -9.65 10.29
N THR A 10 29.81 -9.61 10.56
CA THR A 10 29.10 -10.60 11.38
C THR A 10 28.13 -11.48 10.60
N ARG A 11 27.87 -11.18 9.32
CA ARG A 11 26.96 -11.96 8.49
C ARG A 11 27.67 -13.17 7.90
N ARG A 12 27.12 -14.36 8.12
CA ARG A 12 27.59 -15.58 7.49
C ARG A 12 26.54 -16.06 6.50
N ALA A 13 26.95 -16.32 5.26
CA ALA A 13 26.07 -16.91 4.26
C ALA A 13 25.45 -18.22 4.76
N VAL A 14 24.19 -18.45 4.44
CA VAL A 14 23.41 -19.64 4.82
C VAL A 14 22.88 -20.29 3.54
N GLY A 15 23.13 -21.59 3.35
CA GLY A 15 22.53 -22.37 2.28
C GLY A 15 21.04 -22.58 2.55
N VAL A 16 20.24 -22.62 1.49
CA VAL A 16 18.78 -22.82 1.57
C VAL A 16 18.35 -23.92 0.62
N GLY A 17 17.31 -24.69 0.98
CA GLY A 17 16.82 -25.75 0.12
C GLY A 17 15.46 -26.26 0.55
N ILE A 18 14.78 -26.89 -0.39
CA ILE A 18 13.53 -27.65 -0.23
C ILE A 18 13.74 -28.99 -0.92
N ASP A 19 13.06 -30.03 -0.42
CA ASP A 19 13.15 -31.38 -0.96
C ASP A 19 11.76 -31.98 -1.06
N ASP A 20 11.41 -32.49 -2.26
CA ASP A 20 10.10 -33.08 -2.60
C ASP A 20 8.89 -32.23 -2.19
N PHE A 21 9.02 -30.90 -2.23
CA PHE A 21 8.06 -29.95 -1.67
C PHE A 21 6.84 -29.80 -2.55
N THR A 22 5.65 -30.02 -1.96
CA THR A 22 4.35 -29.86 -2.62
C THR A 22 3.51 -28.81 -1.87
N TYR A 23 2.86 -27.93 -2.63
CA TYR A 23 2.01 -26.90 -2.05
C TYR A 23 0.79 -26.54 -2.91
N THR A 24 -0.38 -26.61 -2.29
CA THR A 24 -1.66 -26.21 -2.87
C THR A 24 -2.22 -25.00 -2.12
N PRO A 25 -2.28 -23.81 -2.73
CA PRO A 25 -2.86 -22.64 -2.09
C PRO A 25 -4.33 -22.86 -1.69
N PRO A 26 -4.78 -22.29 -0.55
CA PRO A 26 -6.18 -22.38 -0.15
C PRO A 26 -7.15 -21.94 -1.25
N GLY A 27 -8.15 -22.79 -1.54
CA GLY A 27 -9.17 -22.54 -2.56
C GLY A 27 -8.77 -22.96 -3.99
N ARG A 28 -7.56 -23.46 -4.23
CA ARG A 28 -7.18 -24.12 -5.48
C ARG A 28 -7.37 -25.64 -5.38
N ARG A 29 -7.63 -26.28 -6.54
CA ARG A 29 -7.77 -27.76 -6.65
C ARG A 29 -6.48 -28.45 -7.06
N ALA A 30 -5.57 -27.72 -7.67
CA ALA A 30 -4.30 -28.23 -8.17
C ALA A 30 -3.12 -27.55 -7.45
N PRO A 31 -2.03 -28.29 -7.16
CA PRO A 31 -0.84 -27.74 -6.54
C PRO A 31 -0.19 -26.72 -7.46
N VAL A 32 0.42 -25.69 -6.85
CA VAL A 32 1.29 -24.71 -7.54
C VAL A 32 2.71 -25.20 -7.59
N LEU A 33 3.13 -25.98 -6.60
CA LEU A 33 4.41 -26.71 -6.59
C LEU A 33 4.09 -28.17 -6.35
N SER A 34 4.74 -29.07 -7.09
CA SER A 34 4.53 -30.51 -7.00
C SER A 34 5.88 -31.24 -7.02
N GLY A 35 6.28 -31.78 -5.87
CA GLY A 35 7.51 -32.57 -5.73
C GLY A 35 8.79 -31.79 -6.09
N LEU A 36 8.87 -30.50 -5.77
CA LEU A 36 10.01 -29.68 -6.12
C LEU A 36 11.16 -29.90 -5.14
N SER A 37 12.33 -30.29 -5.68
CA SER A 37 13.60 -30.31 -4.95
C SER A 37 14.53 -29.24 -5.52
N LEU A 38 15.05 -28.36 -4.65
CA LEU A 38 15.96 -27.29 -5.02
C LEU A 38 16.93 -27.02 -3.87
N GLN A 39 18.22 -27.03 -4.18
CA GLN A 39 19.29 -26.74 -3.22
C GLN A 39 20.13 -25.56 -3.72
N ILE A 40 20.42 -24.62 -2.83
CA ILE A 40 21.21 -23.41 -3.08
C ILE A 40 22.29 -23.35 -2.00
N SER A 41 23.54 -23.31 -2.43
CA SER A 41 24.70 -23.33 -1.54
C SER A 41 24.87 -22.00 -0.81
N ALA A 42 25.53 -22.03 0.35
CA ALA A 42 25.86 -20.80 1.07
C ALA A 42 26.78 -19.90 0.23
N GLY A 43 26.36 -18.64 0.04
CA GLY A 43 27.06 -17.65 -0.78
C GLY A 43 26.76 -17.71 -2.28
N GLU A 44 25.94 -18.68 -2.73
CA GLU A 44 25.53 -18.80 -4.13
C GLU A 44 24.47 -17.73 -4.48
N ARG A 45 24.56 -17.19 -5.68
CA ARG A 45 23.62 -16.18 -6.22
C ARG A 45 22.82 -16.79 -7.36
N VAL A 46 21.52 -16.94 -7.17
CA VAL A 46 20.64 -17.68 -8.09
C VAL A 46 19.51 -16.78 -8.61
N LEU A 47 19.28 -16.83 -9.92
CA LEU A 47 18.13 -16.23 -10.56
C LEU A 47 17.09 -17.31 -10.90
N LEU A 48 15.88 -17.16 -10.40
CA LEU A 48 14.70 -17.94 -10.79
C LEU A 48 13.93 -17.19 -11.88
N THR A 49 13.82 -17.75 -13.06
CA THR A 49 13.07 -17.18 -14.17
C THR A 49 11.96 -18.13 -14.66
N GLY A 50 11.03 -17.66 -15.46
CA GLY A 50 9.93 -18.47 -15.98
C GLY A 50 8.65 -17.65 -16.15
N ALA A 51 7.64 -18.24 -16.78
CA ALA A 51 6.37 -17.60 -17.07
C ALA A 51 5.66 -17.10 -15.79
N SER A 52 4.80 -16.09 -15.97
CA SER A 52 3.94 -15.62 -14.88
C SER A 52 3.04 -16.77 -14.40
N GLY A 53 2.94 -16.95 -13.09
CA GLY A 53 2.18 -18.08 -12.51
C GLY A 53 2.92 -19.42 -12.44
N SER A 54 4.20 -19.52 -12.86
CA SER A 54 4.99 -20.75 -12.75
C SER A 54 5.35 -21.17 -11.32
N GLY A 55 5.08 -20.34 -10.33
CA GLY A 55 5.33 -20.64 -8.92
C GLY A 55 6.59 -20.00 -8.33
N LYS A 56 7.30 -19.09 -9.02
CA LYS A 56 8.53 -18.44 -8.54
C LYS A 56 8.39 -17.82 -7.15
N SER A 57 7.38 -16.97 -6.95
CA SER A 57 7.11 -16.37 -5.64
C SER A 57 6.77 -17.41 -4.57
N THR A 58 6.14 -18.51 -4.96
CA THR A 58 5.83 -19.63 -4.07
C THR A 58 7.10 -20.38 -3.67
N ILE A 59 8.04 -20.57 -4.61
CA ILE A 59 9.36 -21.16 -4.33
C ILE A 59 10.13 -20.29 -3.32
N LEU A 60 10.18 -18.97 -3.51
CA LEU A 60 10.83 -18.06 -2.56
C LEU A 60 10.24 -18.16 -1.15
N LYS A 61 8.91 -18.26 -1.05
CA LYS A 61 8.22 -18.45 0.24
C LYS A 61 8.53 -19.81 0.85
N ALA A 62 8.60 -20.88 0.06
CA ALA A 62 8.97 -22.22 0.51
C ALA A 62 10.42 -22.25 1.03
N LEU A 63 11.39 -21.72 0.26
CA LEU A 63 12.78 -21.58 0.67
C LEU A 63 12.97 -20.77 1.97
N SER A 64 12.07 -19.83 2.21
CA SER A 64 12.06 -19.03 3.45
C SER A 64 11.28 -19.68 4.60
N GLY A 65 10.63 -20.83 4.37
CA GLY A 65 9.78 -21.52 5.35
C GLY A 65 8.52 -20.75 5.73
N LEU A 66 8.05 -19.85 4.87
CA LEU A 66 6.90 -18.97 5.13
C LEU A 66 5.56 -19.56 4.68
N ILE A 67 5.58 -20.70 4.01
CA ILE A 67 4.40 -21.49 3.67
C ILE A 67 4.59 -22.93 4.13
N PRO A 68 3.54 -23.60 4.61
CA PRO A 68 3.63 -25.00 4.99
C PRO A 68 3.71 -25.89 3.74
N GLU A 69 4.29 -27.05 3.91
CA GLU A 69 4.16 -28.13 2.94
C GLU A 69 2.80 -28.80 3.05
N ASP A 70 2.23 -29.26 1.92
CA ASP A 70 1.00 -30.02 1.94
C ASP A 70 1.19 -31.35 2.69
N PRO A 71 0.20 -31.83 3.45
CA PRO A 71 0.30 -33.12 4.10
C PRO A 71 0.41 -34.24 3.04
N PRO A 72 1.17 -35.32 3.33
CA PRO A 72 1.36 -36.43 2.40
C PRO A 72 0.02 -37.08 2.04
N GLU A 73 -0.07 -37.68 0.84
CA GLU A 73 -1.27 -38.40 0.41
C GLU A 73 -1.67 -39.46 1.42
N GLY A 74 -2.95 -39.46 1.85
CA GLY A 74 -3.46 -40.36 2.86
C GLY A 74 -3.33 -39.92 4.31
N ALA A 75 -2.86 -38.71 4.55
CA ALA A 75 -2.85 -38.11 5.89
C ALA A 75 -4.27 -38.01 6.46
N ASP A 76 -4.39 -38.15 7.79
CA ASP A 76 -5.68 -38.05 8.49
C ASP A 76 -6.28 -36.64 8.27
N PRO A 77 -7.48 -36.52 7.66
CA PRO A 77 -8.10 -35.20 7.44
C PRO A 77 -8.43 -34.42 8.73
N SER A 78 -8.42 -35.11 9.88
CA SER A 78 -8.61 -34.48 11.20
C SER A 78 -7.32 -34.02 11.85
N ALA A 79 -6.16 -34.36 11.29
CA ALA A 79 -4.87 -33.88 11.79
C ALA A 79 -4.75 -32.35 11.61
N PRO A 80 -4.12 -31.64 12.55
CA PRO A 80 -3.82 -30.22 12.38
C PRO A 80 -2.99 -30.04 11.11
N LEU A 81 -3.35 -29.02 10.29
CA LEU A 81 -2.58 -28.67 9.10
C LEU A 81 -1.15 -28.31 9.52
N PRO A 82 -0.13 -28.64 8.70
CA PRO A 82 1.24 -28.22 8.95
C PRO A 82 1.32 -26.70 9.08
N GLU A 83 2.08 -26.22 10.05
CA GLU A 83 2.31 -24.79 10.23
C GLU A 83 3.60 -24.39 9.49
N ALA A 84 3.62 -23.16 8.94
CA ALA A 84 4.82 -22.58 8.36
C ALA A 84 5.89 -22.43 9.44
N SER A 85 7.12 -22.81 9.11
CA SER A 85 8.27 -22.69 10.01
C SER A 85 9.36 -21.84 9.34
N PRO A 86 9.41 -20.51 9.62
CA PRO A 86 10.40 -19.63 9.01
C PRO A 86 11.83 -20.13 9.23
N VAL A 87 12.61 -20.20 8.16
CA VAL A 87 13.99 -20.66 8.19
C VAL A 87 14.87 -19.58 8.84
N PRO A 88 15.58 -19.88 9.95
CA PRO A 88 16.44 -18.90 10.60
C PRO A 88 17.54 -18.39 9.66
N GLY A 89 17.74 -17.08 9.61
CA GLY A 89 18.77 -16.47 8.77
C GLY A 89 18.41 -16.30 7.30
N VAL A 90 17.15 -16.57 6.93
CA VAL A 90 16.59 -16.27 5.60
C VAL A 90 15.62 -15.12 5.70
N ALA A 91 15.74 -14.12 4.81
CA ALA A 91 14.82 -12.98 4.73
C ALA A 91 14.23 -12.88 3.33
N LEU A 92 12.93 -12.54 3.23
CA LEU A 92 12.19 -12.45 1.97
C LEU A 92 11.69 -11.03 1.72
N MET A 93 11.96 -10.48 0.54
CA MET A 93 11.29 -9.29 0.01
C MET A 93 10.12 -9.72 -0.86
N VAL A 94 8.92 -9.28 -0.51
CA VAL A 94 7.70 -9.53 -1.30
C VAL A 94 7.62 -8.58 -2.49
N GLN A 95 6.96 -8.99 -3.56
CA GLN A 95 6.85 -8.28 -4.84
C GLN A 95 6.40 -6.81 -4.69
N ASN A 96 5.43 -6.53 -3.82
CA ASN A 96 4.97 -5.16 -3.60
C ASN A 96 5.46 -4.63 -2.24
N PRO A 97 6.44 -3.71 -2.21
CA PRO A 97 7.04 -3.21 -0.97
C PRO A 97 6.05 -2.46 -0.08
N VAL A 98 4.99 -1.85 -0.63
CA VAL A 98 3.96 -1.12 0.14
C VAL A 98 3.27 -2.03 1.16
N HIS A 99 3.12 -3.31 0.84
CA HIS A 99 2.51 -4.28 1.75
C HIS A 99 3.48 -4.81 2.83
N SER A 100 4.80 -4.58 2.67
CA SER A 100 5.81 -5.05 3.63
C SER A 100 6.05 -4.08 4.80
N PHE A 101 5.59 -2.82 4.70
CA PHE A 101 5.88 -1.82 5.72
C PHE A 101 5.06 -2.03 7.00
N VAL A 102 5.77 -2.00 8.13
CA VAL A 102 5.23 -2.17 9.48
C VAL A 102 5.43 -0.94 10.35
N GLY A 103 6.42 -0.11 10.02
CA GLY A 103 6.78 1.10 10.76
C GLY A 103 6.02 2.35 10.27
N ALA A 104 5.72 3.26 11.18
CA ALA A 104 5.17 4.57 10.83
C ALA A 104 6.21 5.49 10.18
N THR A 105 7.50 5.25 10.42
CA THR A 105 8.64 5.95 9.82
C THR A 105 9.61 4.96 9.21
N THR A 106 10.44 5.41 8.27
CA THR A 106 11.49 4.60 7.64
C THR A 106 12.44 3.99 8.67
N GLY A 107 12.80 4.78 9.69
CA GLY A 107 13.69 4.31 10.75
C GLY A 107 13.05 3.20 11.63
N ILE A 108 11.77 3.34 11.98
CA ILE A 108 11.04 2.30 12.75
C ILE A 108 10.84 1.05 11.90
N ASP A 109 10.54 1.21 10.61
CA ASP A 109 10.37 0.08 9.70
C ASP A 109 11.63 -0.75 9.59
N THR A 110 12.78 -0.11 9.41
CA THR A 110 14.08 -0.80 9.35
C THR A 110 14.48 -1.42 10.69
N ALA A 111 14.13 -0.79 11.83
CA ALA A 111 14.42 -1.33 13.16
C ALA A 111 13.59 -2.57 13.53
N PHE A 112 12.53 -2.89 12.78
CA PHE A 112 11.61 -4.00 13.11
C PHE A 112 12.30 -5.36 13.21
N GLY A 113 13.22 -5.68 12.28
CA GLY A 113 14.02 -6.91 12.33
C GLY A 113 14.91 -6.99 13.55
N PRO A 114 15.77 -6.01 13.81
CA PRO A 114 16.57 -5.91 15.03
C PRO A 114 15.79 -6.04 16.34
N GLU A 115 14.59 -5.44 16.41
CA GLU A 115 13.70 -5.58 17.56
C GLU A 115 13.27 -7.04 17.78
N ASN A 116 12.92 -7.77 16.70
CA ASN A 116 12.57 -9.19 16.76
C ASN A 116 13.77 -10.07 17.13
N ALA A 117 14.97 -9.72 16.65
CA ALA A 117 16.21 -10.40 16.96
C ALA A 117 16.76 -10.12 18.38
N SER A 118 15.98 -9.40 19.22
CA SER A 118 16.37 -9.05 20.60
C SER A 118 17.66 -8.21 20.69
N VAL A 119 17.98 -7.41 19.69
CA VAL A 119 19.14 -6.53 19.67
C VAL A 119 19.01 -5.47 20.77
N ASP A 120 20.14 -5.08 21.36
CA ASP A 120 20.17 -3.98 22.34
C ASP A 120 19.67 -2.68 21.68
N PRO A 121 18.67 -2.01 22.26
CA PRO A 121 18.15 -0.73 21.76
C PRO A 121 19.21 0.34 21.50
N ALA A 122 20.30 0.35 22.26
CA ALA A 122 21.41 1.30 22.09
C ALA A 122 22.16 1.09 20.76
N ARG A 123 22.17 -0.12 20.22
CA ARG A 123 22.86 -0.48 18.95
C ARG A 123 21.96 -0.27 17.72
N MET A 124 20.65 -0.27 17.88
CA MET A 124 19.70 -0.22 16.75
C MET A 124 19.86 1.04 15.86
N PRO A 125 20.08 2.28 16.39
CA PRO A 125 20.28 3.44 15.54
C PRO A 125 21.45 3.32 14.58
N ALA A 126 22.58 2.72 15.04
CA ALA A 126 23.74 2.45 14.19
C ALA A 126 23.39 1.41 13.11
N MET A 127 22.76 0.31 13.50
CA MET A 127 22.34 -0.75 12.56
C MET A 127 21.39 -0.24 11.48
N VAL A 128 20.43 0.63 11.85
CA VAL A 128 19.50 1.24 10.89
C VAL A 128 20.24 2.16 9.92
N ARG A 129 21.15 3.01 10.41
CA ARG A 129 21.98 3.85 9.56
C ARG A 129 22.81 3.03 8.57
N ASP A 130 23.49 1.99 9.06
CA ASP A 130 24.36 1.14 8.26
C ASP A 130 23.55 0.34 7.21
N ALA A 131 22.34 -0.13 7.57
CA ALA A 131 21.44 -0.80 6.64
C ALA A 131 20.90 0.16 5.55
N HIS A 132 20.57 1.42 5.92
CA HIS A 132 20.20 2.45 4.96
C HIS A 132 21.34 2.77 3.99
N ALA A 133 22.55 2.90 4.50
CA ALA A 133 23.74 3.14 3.66
C ALA A 133 23.97 1.97 2.70
N ALA A 134 23.94 0.72 3.19
CA ALA A 134 24.11 -0.47 2.37
C ALA A 134 23.04 -0.62 1.28
N ALA A 135 21.79 -0.24 1.57
CA ALA A 135 20.71 -0.23 0.57
C ALA A 135 20.71 1.01 -0.32
N ALA A 136 21.70 1.88 -0.24
CA ALA A 136 21.74 3.19 -0.89
C ALA A 136 20.43 3.99 -0.69
N PHE A 137 19.85 3.90 0.51
CA PHE A 137 18.60 4.57 0.88
C PHE A 137 18.88 5.89 1.59
N SER A 138 18.55 7.01 0.96
CA SER A 138 18.92 8.36 1.38
C SER A 138 17.79 9.19 2.01
N SER A 139 16.55 8.65 2.07
CA SER A 139 15.43 9.40 2.65
C SER A 139 15.57 9.54 4.16
N PRO A 140 15.06 10.66 4.76
CA PRO A 140 15.12 10.88 6.19
C PRO A 140 14.49 9.76 7.01
N LEU A 141 15.03 9.51 8.22
CA LEU A 141 14.52 8.46 9.13
C LEU A 141 13.08 8.69 9.60
N ASP A 142 12.59 9.93 9.53
CA ASP A 142 11.22 10.33 9.85
C ASP A 142 10.29 10.36 8.63
N ALA A 143 10.75 9.96 7.44
CA ALA A 143 9.90 9.90 6.27
C ALA A 143 8.81 8.83 6.45
N ASN A 144 7.61 9.10 5.90
CA ASN A 144 6.55 8.12 5.87
C ASN A 144 6.82 7.11 4.74
N PRO A 145 6.92 5.79 5.01
CA PRO A 145 7.18 4.76 4.01
C PRO A 145 6.20 4.78 2.82
N TYR A 146 4.93 5.11 3.08
CA TYR A 146 3.88 5.13 2.06
C TYR A 146 3.94 6.35 1.11
N HIS A 147 4.75 7.37 1.43
CA HIS A 147 4.91 8.57 0.61
C HIS A 147 6.20 8.56 -0.23
N LEU A 148 6.98 7.50 -0.16
CA LEU A 148 8.21 7.31 -0.92
C LEU A 148 7.92 6.97 -2.38
N SER A 149 8.87 7.26 -3.29
CA SER A 149 8.82 6.75 -4.66
C SER A 149 9.05 5.24 -4.69
N GLY A 150 8.62 4.54 -5.75
CA GLY A 150 8.78 3.10 -5.89
C GLY A 150 10.21 2.61 -5.64
N GLY A 151 11.22 3.26 -6.24
CA GLY A 151 12.62 2.91 -6.02
C GLY A 151 13.09 3.13 -4.58
N GLN A 152 12.61 4.19 -3.92
CA GLN A 152 12.90 4.40 -2.49
C GLN A 152 12.20 3.36 -1.61
N GLN A 153 10.99 2.92 -1.97
CA GLN A 153 10.28 1.86 -1.27
C GLN A 153 11.01 0.51 -1.38
N GLN A 154 11.54 0.18 -2.56
CA GLN A 154 12.35 -1.02 -2.77
C GLN A 154 13.63 -0.97 -1.92
N ARG A 155 14.35 0.15 -1.95
CA ARG A 155 15.57 0.33 -1.12
C ARG A 155 15.27 0.29 0.38
N LEU A 156 14.15 0.84 0.83
CA LEU A 156 13.73 0.73 2.23
C LEU A 156 13.43 -0.72 2.61
N SER A 157 12.72 -1.47 1.75
CA SER A 157 12.49 -2.90 1.97
C SER A 157 13.80 -3.67 2.06
N LEU A 158 14.74 -3.40 1.15
CA LEU A 158 16.08 -3.99 1.20
C LEU A 158 16.80 -3.65 2.51
N ALA A 159 16.79 -2.38 2.93
CA ALA A 159 17.38 -1.96 4.20
C ALA A 159 16.78 -2.71 5.41
N GLY A 160 15.44 -2.89 5.39
CA GLY A 160 14.74 -3.67 6.42
C GLY A 160 15.20 -5.13 6.49
N LEU A 161 15.47 -5.78 5.34
CA LEU A 161 16.01 -7.14 5.30
C LEU A 161 17.47 -7.19 5.75
N ILE A 162 18.28 -6.25 5.27
CA ILE A 162 19.68 -6.12 5.66
C ILE A 162 19.82 -5.97 7.18
N ALA A 163 18.97 -5.16 7.80
CA ALA A 163 18.97 -4.92 9.23
C ALA A 163 18.66 -6.18 10.06
N THR A 164 17.99 -7.20 9.50
CA THR A 164 17.76 -8.48 10.22
C THR A 164 19.05 -9.25 10.49
N GLY A 165 20.12 -8.99 9.73
CA GLY A 165 21.36 -9.75 9.79
C GLY A 165 21.27 -11.11 9.09
N ALA A 166 20.28 -11.33 8.22
CA ALA A 166 20.10 -12.58 7.48
C ALA A 166 21.32 -12.93 6.63
N GLY A 167 21.63 -14.21 6.55
CA GLY A 167 22.72 -14.78 5.72
C GLY A 167 22.25 -15.19 4.32
N ALA A 168 20.93 -15.26 4.10
CA ALA A 168 20.32 -15.50 2.80
C ALA A 168 19.18 -14.50 2.57
N ILE A 169 19.12 -13.92 1.37
CA ILE A 169 18.10 -12.93 0.98
C ILE A 169 17.40 -13.43 -0.29
N ALA A 170 16.07 -13.57 -0.20
CA ALA A 170 15.20 -13.90 -1.30
C ALA A 170 14.46 -12.64 -1.76
N LEU A 171 14.42 -12.36 -3.07
CA LEU A 171 13.83 -11.16 -3.65
C LEU A 171 12.81 -11.53 -4.73
N ASP A 172 11.58 -11.09 -4.57
CA ASP A 172 10.49 -11.34 -5.52
C ASP A 172 10.24 -10.10 -6.39
N GLU A 173 10.66 -10.16 -7.66
CA GLU A 173 10.59 -9.08 -8.66
C GLU A 173 11.05 -7.71 -8.12
N PRO A 174 12.28 -7.59 -7.58
CA PRO A 174 12.72 -6.37 -6.89
C PRO A 174 12.85 -5.14 -7.78
N LEU A 175 12.87 -5.30 -9.09
CA LEU A 175 12.99 -4.21 -10.07
C LEU A 175 11.66 -3.84 -10.73
N ALA A 176 10.57 -4.56 -10.44
CA ALA A 176 9.26 -4.27 -10.98
C ALA A 176 8.80 -2.85 -10.61
N MET A 177 8.04 -2.21 -11.52
CA MET A 177 7.49 -0.85 -11.34
C MET A 177 8.53 0.29 -11.31
N LEU A 178 9.79 0.01 -11.66
CA LEU A 178 10.85 1.03 -11.72
C LEU A 178 11.14 1.43 -13.17
N ASP A 179 11.47 2.69 -13.36
CA ASP A 179 12.05 3.13 -14.64
C ASP A 179 13.46 2.52 -14.82
N ALA A 180 13.94 2.41 -16.07
CA ALA A 180 15.19 1.72 -16.39
C ALA A 180 16.41 2.24 -15.61
N LYS A 181 16.54 3.56 -15.44
CA LYS A 181 17.64 4.17 -14.67
C LYS A 181 17.56 3.79 -13.20
N THR A 182 16.37 3.87 -12.61
CA THR A 182 16.14 3.51 -11.21
C THR A 182 16.33 2.02 -10.98
N ALA A 183 15.86 1.17 -11.91
CA ALA A 183 16.02 -0.29 -11.83
C ALA A 183 17.50 -0.69 -11.77
N LEU A 184 18.34 -0.14 -12.65
CA LEU A 184 19.78 -0.38 -12.63
C LEU A 184 20.42 0.04 -11.30
N ALA A 185 20.07 1.23 -10.80
CA ALA A 185 20.62 1.73 -9.55
C ALA A 185 20.15 0.92 -8.31
N VAL A 186 18.93 0.36 -8.33
CA VAL A 186 18.43 -0.54 -7.29
C VAL A 186 19.09 -1.91 -7.38
N ARG A 187 19.26 -2.46 -8.59
CA ARG A 187 20.00 -3.71 -8.82
C ARG A 187 21.43 -3.61 -8.27
N ASP A 188 22.15 -2.54 -8.61
CA ASP A 188 23.53 -2.36 -8.17
C ASP A 188 23.60 -2.28 -6.64
N ALA A 189 22.68 -1.53 -6.01
CA ALA A 189 22.57 -1.47 -4.54
C ALA A 189 22.25 -2.85 -3.92
N ILE A 190 21.39 -3.67 -4.54
CA ILE A 190 21.12 -5.04 -4.09
C ILE A 190 22.41 -5.88 -4.18
N CYS A 191 23.10 -5.82 -5.31
CA CYS A 191 24.33 -6.60 -5.53
C CYS A 191 25.42 -6.26 -4.54
N GLU A 192 25.63 -4.98 -4.25
CA GLU A 192 26.59 -4.48 -3.28
C GLU A 192 26.19 -4.88 -1.84
N ALA A 193 24.93 -4.65 -1.48
CA ALA A 193 24.43 -4.93 -0.13
C ALA A 193 24.42 -6.43 0.24
N THR A 194 24.35 -7.30 -0.78
CA THR A 194 24.29 -8.76 -0.62
C THR A 194 25.61 -9.46 -0.96
N GLU A 195 26.69 -8.72 -1.09
CA GLU A 195 28.01 -9.30 -1.33
C GLU A 195 28.39 -10.28 -0.21
N GLY A 196 28.83 -11.48 -0.57
CA GLY A 196 29.18 -12.55 0.37
C GLY A 196 27.98 -13.23 1.07
N LEU A 197 26.74 -12.88 0.71
CA LEU A 197 25.53 -13.53 1.19
C LEU A 197 24.95 -14.46 0.11
N THR A 198 24.06 -15.37 0.52
CA THR A 198 23.25 -16.15 -0.42
C THR A 198 22.15 -15.24 -0.95
N LEU A 199 21.99 -15.17 -2.28
CA LEU A 199 20.99 -14.34 -2.95
C LEU A 199 20.14 -15.19 -3.88
N VAL A 200 18.82 -15.12 -3.72
CA VAL A 200 17.84 -15.76 -4.63
C VAL A 200 16.92 -14.70 -5.18
N VAL A 201 16.97 -14.45 -6.46
CA VAL A 201 16.13 -13.46 -7.12
C VAL A 201 15.13 -14.17 -8.02
N ALA A 202 13.83 -13.88 -7.89
CA ALA A 202 12.83 -14.26 -8.87
C ALA A 202 12.57 -13.03 -9.75
N ASP A 203 12.91 -13.12 -11.03
CA ASP A 203 12.68 -12.04 -11.99
C ASP A 203 12.49 -12.63 -13.42
N HIS A 204 11.81 -11.89 -14.26
CA HIS A 204 11.64 -12.24 -15.67
C HIS A 204 12.69 -11.56 -16.58
N GLN A 205 13.36 -10.49 -16.09
CA GLN A 205 14.36 -9.71 -16.83
C GLN A 205 15.76 -10.30 -16.64
N VAL A 206 16.03 -11.46 -17.24
CA VAL A 206 17.29 -12.19 -17.09
C VAL A 206 18.51 -11.33 -17.42
N GLU A 207 18.43 -10.49 -18.44
CA GLU A 207 19.54 -9.66 -18.91
C GLU A 207 20.04 -8.65 -17.86
N LEU A 208 19.17 -8.22 -16.94
CA LEU A 208 19.57 -7.32 -15.86
C LEU A 208 20.36 -8.02 -14.77
N TRP A 209 20.18 -9.34 -14.60
CA TRP A 209 20.76 -10.11 -13.50
C TRP A 209 21.91 -11.01 -13.92
N ARG A 210 22.00 -11.39 -15.19
CA ARG A 210 22.88 -12.41 -15.73
C ARG A 210 24.34 -12.26 -15.28
N ASP A 211 24.86 -11.04 -15.31
CA ASP A 211 26.26 -10.77 -14.96
C ASP A 211 26.49 -10.64 -13.42
N HIS A 212 25.43 -10.79 -12.65
CA HIS A 212 25.42 -10.60 -11.19
C HIS A 212 25.01 -11.85 -10.40
N VAL A 213 24.72 -12.96 -11.08
CA VAL A 213 24.35 -14.26 -10.50
C VAL A 213 25.25 -15.38 -11.01
N ASP A 214 25.36 -16.43 -10.23
CA ASP A 214 26.20 -17.61 -10.56
C ASP A 214 25.39 -18.61 -11.40
N ARG A 215 24.07 -18.69 -11.17
CA ARG A 215 23.20 -19.74 -11.72
C ARG A 215 21.82 -19.18 -12.08
N VAL A 216 21.27 -19.66 -13.20
CA VAL A 216 19.93 -19.31 -13.66
C VAL A 216 19.10 -20.59 -13.75
N ILE A 217 17.92 -20.57 -13.14
CA ILE A 217 16.99 -21.71 -13.13
C ILE A 217 15.67 -21.25 -13.76
N ARG A 218 15.24 -21.96 -14.83
CA ARG A 218 13.95 -21.73 -15.49
C ARG A 218 12.89 -22.63 -14.89
N ILE A 219 11.83 -22.02 -14.36
CA ILE A 219 10.71 -22.70 -13.74
C ILE A 219 9.53 -22.75 -14.71
N GLY A 220 9.00 -23.93 -14.91
CA GLY A 220 7.79 -24.22 -15.69
C GLY A 220 6.53 -24.33 -14.81
N ALA A 221 5.43 -24.74 -15.43
CA ALA A 221 4.17 -24.96 -14.72
C ALA A 221 4.32 -26.02 -13.62
N GLY A 222 3.64 -25.81 -12.49
CA GLY A 222 3.72 -26.73 -11.34
C GLY A 222 5.05 -26.68 -10.58
N GLY A 223 5.90 -25.68 -10.83
CA GLY A 223 7.21 -25.57 -10.20
C GLY A 223 8.28 -26.46 -10.83
N GLN A 224 8.02 -27.09 -11.98
CA GLN A 224 9.00 -27.97 -12.65
C GLN A 224 10.24 -27.17 -13.06
N ILE A 225 11.42 -27.67 -12.77
CA ILE A 225 12.69 -27.11 -13.26
C ILE A 225 12.84 -27.54 -14.73
N LEU A 226 12.76 -26.57 -15.64
CA LEU A 226 12.91 -26.79 -17.09
C LEU A 226 14.35 -26.72 -17.52
N GLU A 227 15.14 -25.85 -16.90
CA GLU A 227 16.53 -25.62 -17.20
C GLU A 227 17.24 -25.14 -15.93
N ASP A 228 18.46 -25.59 -15.72
CA ASP A 228 19.30 -25.25 -14.60
C ASP A 228 20.75 -25.18 -15.12
N ALA A 229 21.25 -23.95 -15.23
CA ALA A 229 22.54 -23.71 -15.87
C ALA A 229 23.35 -22.60 -15.19
N PRO A 230 24.70 -22.65 -15.26
CA PRO A 230 25.52 -21.50 -14.89
C PRO A 230 25.13 -20.26 -15.71
N ALA A 231 25.13 -19.08 -15.11
CA ALA A 231 24.70 -17.84 -15.74
C ALA A 231 25.45 -17.52 -17.05
N GLY A 232 26.76 -17.84 -17.12
CA GLY A 232 27.57 -17.66 -18.33
C GLY A 232 27.22 -18.61 -19.48
N ALA A 233 26.56 -19.74 -19.21
CA ALA A 233 26.11 -20.71 -20.22
C ALA A 233 24.66 -20.43 -20.69
N TRP A 234 23.93 -19.59 -19.99
CA TRP A 234 22.54 -19.25 -20.29
C TRP A 234 22.45 -18.55 -21.66
N ARG A 235 21.58 -19.03 -22.51
CA ARG A 235 21.23 -18.40 -23.80
C ARG A 235 19.77 -17.96 -23.75
N ALA A 236 19.55 -16.68 -24.08
CA ALA A 236 18.19 -16.20 -24.33
C ALA A 236 17.57 -17.01 -25.48
N ASP A 237 16.31 -17.36 -25.33
CA ASP A 237 15.58 -18.07 -26.37
C ASP A 237 15.31 -17.07 -27.52
N ASP A 238 16.11 -17.12 -28.61
CA ASP A 238 16.03 -16.23 -29.76
C ASP A 238 14.69 -16.35 -30.54
N SER A 239 13.81 -17.30 -30.16
CA SER A 239 12.49 -17.48 -30.73
C SER A 239 11.44 -16.46 -30.30
N ARG A 240 11.82 -15.50 -29.48
CA ARG A 240 10.89 -14.48 -28.93
C ARG A 240 10.68 -13.38 -29.94
N GLY A 241 9.56 -13.51 -30.65
CA GLY A 241 9.15 -12.71 -31.77
C GLY A 241 9.22 -11.21 -31.53
N GLU A 242 9.66 -10.51 -32.56
CA GLU A 242 9.45 -9.08 -32.69
C GLU A 242 8.00 -8.74 -32.40
N SER A 243 7.82 -7.76 -31.55
CA SER A 243 6.55 -7.29 -30.99
C SER A 243 5.42 -7.28 -32.02
N ALA A 244 4.30 -7.94 -31.72
CA ALA A 244 3.07 -7.94 -32.52
C ALA A 244 2.49 -6.52 -32.79
N LEU A 245 3.07 -5.47 -32.21
CA LEU A 245 2.78 -4.05 -32.47
C LEU A 245 3.66 -3.46 -33.59
N GLY A 246 4.33 -4.29 -34.41
CA GLY A 246 5.21 -3.87 -35.48
C GLY A 246 4.48 -3.29 -36.70
N SER A 247 5.27 -2.89 -37.68
CA SER A 247 4.99 -2.10 -38.90
C SER A 247 3.73 -2.47 -39.73
N GLU A 248 3.24 -3.70 -39.65
CA GLU A 248 2.02 -4.13 -40.40
C GLU A 248 0.75 -3.45 -39.89
N GLN A 249 0.65 -3.17 -38.56
CA GLN A 249 -0.54 -2.53 -38.00
C GLN A 249 -0.57 -1.02 -38.25
N LYS A 250 0.56 -0.35 -38.43
CA LYS A 250 0.60 1.05 -38.91
C LYS A 250 -0.02 1.21 -40.31
N SER A 251 0.09 0.20 -41.14
CA SER A 251 -0.47 0.19 -42.50
C SER A 251 -2.00 0.03 -42.54
N LEU A 252 -2.59 -0.63 -41.53
CA LEU A 252 -4.05 -0.84 -41.42
C LEU A 252 -4.82 0.39 -40.89
N ARG A 253 -4.11 1.39 -40.35
CA ARG A 253 -4.70 2.63 -39.79
C ARG A 253 -4.89 3.75 -40.80
N GLY A 254 -4.65 3.50 -42.10
CA GLY A 254 -4.74 4.51 -43.14
C GLY A 254 -6.16 4.82 -43.58
N GLY A 255 -6.65 6.05 -43.30
CA GLY A 255 -7.77 6.63 -44.02
C GLY A 255 -8.94 7.19 -43.26
N SER A 256 -9.02 7.11 -41.95
CA SER A 256 -10.08 7.77 -41.18
C SER A 256 -9.71 9.23 -40.87
N GLU A 257 -10.67 10.14 -41.01
CA GLU A 257 -10.55 11.54 -40.63
C GLU A 257 -10.08 11.63 -39.15
N ARG A 258 -8.98 12.34 -38.87
CA ARG A 258 -8.45 12.52 -37.53
C ARG A 258 -9.38 13.42 -36.72
N VAL A 259 -10.13 12.82 -35.84
CA VAL A 259 -11.01 13.56 -34.89
C VAL A 259 -10.31 13.64 -33.54
N ALA A 260 -10.10 14.86 -33.03
CA ALA A 260 -9.57 15.06 -31.69
C ALA A 260 -10.60 14.65 -30.65
N LEU A 261 -10.25 13.68 -29.82
CA LEU A 261 -11.07 13.18 -28.70
C LEU A 261 -10.76 13.92 -27.40
N ILE A 262 -9.48 14.23 -27.15
CA ILE A 262 -9.02 15.10 -26.08
C ILE A 262 -8.17 16.20 -26.67
N ASP A 263 -8.38 17.40 -26.17
CA ASP A 263 -7.57 18.60 -26.40
C ASP A 263 -7.67 19.39 -25.10
N LEU A 264 -6.69 19.22 -24.22
CA LEU A 264 -6.75 19.76 -22.87
C LEU A 264 -5.35 20.19 -22.39
N GLU A 265 -5.28 21.39 -21.84
CA GLU A 265 -4.12 21.90 -21.14
C GLU A 265 -4.23 21.58 -19.65
N VAL A 266 -3.33 20.75 -19.15
CA VAL A 266 -3.26 20.34 -17.73
C VAL A 266 -2.35 21.31 -17.01
N PRO A 267 -2.80 21.97 -15.92
CA PRO A 267 -1.98 22.92 -15.19
C PRO A 267 -0.78 22.25 -14.51
N ALA A 268 0.33 22.96 -14.42
CA ALA A 268 1.55 22.48 -13.75
C ALA A 268 1.32 22.12 -12.26
N THR A 269 0.33 22.74 -11.62
CA THR A 269 -0.04 22.53 -10.21
C THR A 269 -1.34 21.76 -10.13
N LEU A 270 -1.29 20.54 -9.56
CA LEU A 270 -2.45 19.69 -9.30
C LEU A 270 -2.52 19.39 -7.80
N GLU A 271 -3.74 19.34 -7.25
CA GLU A 271 -3.98 19.07 -5.81
C GLU A 271 -3.13 19.94 -4.86
N GLY A 272 -2.86 21.19 -5.25
CA GLY A 272 -2.05 22.12 -4.47
C GLY A 272 -0.54 21.86 -4.50
N ARG A 273 -0.07 20.99 -5.39
CA ARG A 273 1.36 20.66 -5.58
C ARG A 273 1.76 20.98 -7.01
N THR A 274 2.87 21.71 -7.18
CA THR A 274 3.48 21.91 -8.49
C THR A 274 4.23 20.64 -8.87
N LEU A 275 3.71 19.92 -9.88
CA LEU A 275 4.20 18.64 -10.33
C LEU A 275 5.13 18.77 -11.54
N PHE A 276 4.76 19.64 -12.49
CA PHE A 276 5.41 19.76 -13.79
C PHE A 276 6.14 21.11 -13.95
N ALA A 277 7.12 21.14 -14.84
CA ALA A 277 7.88 22.36 -15.15
C ALA A 277 7.02 23.47 -15.77
N GLY A 278 5.91 23.07 -16.41
CA GLY A 278 4.93 23.96 -17.02
C GLY A 278 3.61 23.23 -17.24
N PRO A 279 2.59 23.90 -17.81
CA PRO A 279 1.36 23.24 -18.20
C PRO A 279 1.63 22.18 -19.26
N VAL A 280 0.91 21.05 -19.17
CA VAL A 280 1.05 19.89 -20.06
C VAL A 280 -0.12 19.88 -21.05
N HIS A 281 0.16 19.99 -22.33
CA HIS A 281 -0.85 19.88 -23.36
C HIS A 281 -1.06 18.40 -23.75
N VAL A 282 -2.28 17.91 -23.59
CA VAL A 282 -2.67 16.54 -23.93
C VAL A 282 -3.69 16.58 -25.04
N GLU A 283 -3.27 16.17 -26.23
CA GLU A 283 -4.15 15.89 -27.35
C GLU A 283 -4.21 14.39 -27.59
N LEU A 284 -5.35 13.87 -28.01
CA LEU A 284 -5.54 12.47 -28.33
C LEU A 284 -6.56 12.34 -29.48
N TYR A 285 -6.21 11.57 -30.49
CA TYR A 285 -7.03 11.37 -31.67
C TYR A 285 -7.57 9.94 -31.74
N ASN A 286 -8.68 9.75 -32.50
CA ASN A 286 -9.23 8.42 -32.74
C ASN A 286 -8.18 7.50 -33.41
N GLY A 287 -8.12 6.25 -32.94
CA GLY A 287 -7.16 5.25 -33.43
C GLY A 287 -5.70 5.53 -33.08
N GLU A 288 -5.40 6.51 -32.22
CA GLU A 288 -4.04 6.87 -31.80
C GLU A 288 -3.64 6.16 -30.52
N LEU A 289 -2.39 5.69 -30.47
CA LEU A 289 -1.72 5.23 -29.24
C LEU A 289 -0.74 6.31 -28.78
N ALA A 290 -1.02 6.94 -27.64
CA ALA A 290 -0.13 7.95 -27.05
C ALA A 290 0.42 7.46 -25.71
N ALA A 291 1.72 7.70 -25.44
CA ALA A 291 2.37 7.40 -24.18
C ALA A 291 2.62 8.65 -23.34
N LEU A 292 2.32 8.58 -22.05
CA LEU A 292 2.81 9.49 -21.02
C LEU A 292 4.08 8.91 -20.41
N THR A 293 5.21 9.57 -20.60
CA THR A 293 6.50 9.14 -20.07
C THR A 293 7.05 10.16 -19.08
N GLY A 294 8.00 9.75 -18.26
CA GLY A 294 8.67 10.60 -17.28
C GLY A 294 9.06 9.83 -16.02
N PRO A 295 9.91 10.38 -15.15
CA PRO A 295 10.42 9.70 -13.96
C PRO A 295 9.32 9.15 -13.05
N SER A 296 9.63 8.09 -12.30
CA SER A 296 8.71 7.55 -11.29
C SER A 296 8.36 8.61 -10.25
N GLY A 297 7.07 8.74 -9.92
CA GLY A 297 6.57 9.72 -8.95
C GLY A 297 6.47 11.16 -9.46
N ILE A 298 6.65 11.43 -10.77
CA ILE A 298 6.45 12.77 -11.35
C ILE A 298 4.99 13.25 -11.29
N GLY A 299 4.03 12.32 -11.28
CA GLY A 299 2.60 12.62 -11.23
C GLY A 299 1.81 12.12 -12.45
N LYS A 300 2.28 11.09 -13.17
CA LYS A 300 1.57 10.49 -14.31
C LYS A 300 0.15 10.07 -13.95
N SER A 301 -0.01 9.30 -12.87
CA SER A 301 -1.33 8.85 -12.39
C SER A 301 -2.20 10.03 -11.91
N THR A 302 -1.61 11.09 -11.34
CA THR A 302 -2.34 12.32 -10.96
C THR A 302 -2.86 13.05 -12.20
N LEU A 303 -2.04 13.13 -13.25
CA LEU A 303 -2.44 13.71 -14.53
C LEU A 303 -3.59 12.90 -15.16
N ILE A 304 -3.47 11.56 -15.18
CA ILE A 304 -4.53 10.66 -15.66
C ILE A 304 -5.84 10.91 -14.91
N ARG A 305 -5.79 11.00 -13.57
CA ARG A 305 -6.98 11.27 -12.75
C ARG A 305 -7.62 12.62 -13.11
N TYR A 306 -6.82 13.66 -13.26
CA TYR A 306 -7.29 14.96 -13.68
C TYR A 306 -8.00 14.91 -15.04
N LEU A 307 -7.41 14.24 -16.04
CA LEU A 307 -8.01 14.04 -17.36
C LEU A 307 -9.36 13.29 -17.27
N LEU A 308 -9.42 12.24 -16.46
CA LEU A 308 -10.62 11.43 -16.27
C LEU A 308 -11.74 12.22 -15.56
N GLU A 309 -11.41 13.11 -14.63
CA GLU A 309 -12.39 14.00 -13.97
C GLU A 309 -12.91 15.05 -14.93
N GLU A 310 -12.03 15.71 -15.68
CA GLU A 310 -12.41 16.72 -16.68
C GLU A 310 -13.29 16.13 -17.79
N THR A 311 -12.94 14.96 -18.31
CA THR A 311 -13.76 14.26 -19.32
C THR A 311 -15.14 13.90 -18.77
N ARG A 312 -15.24 13.60 -17.48
CA ARG A 312 -16.50 13.29 -16.80
C ARG A 312 -17.34 14.52 -16.48
N GLU A 313 -16.74 15.62 -16.01
CA GLU A 313 -17.50 16.84 -15.65
C GLU A 313 -18.17 17.47 -16.88
N ARG A 314 -17.56 17.38 -18.03
CA ARG A 314 -18.13 17.81 -19.31
C ARG A 314 -19.39 17.02 -19.69
N THR A 315 -19.56 15.77 -19.18
CA THR A 315 -20.77 14.95 -19.39
C THR A 315 -21.92 15.24 -18.44
N GLY A 316 -21.68 15.87 -17.29
CA GLY A 316 -22.61 15.85 -16.14
C GLY A 316 -23.30 17.14 -15.77
N ARG A 317 -22.95 18.31 -16.27
CA ARG A 317 -23.50 19.60 -15.83
C ARG A 317 -24.00 20.50 -16.97
N GLY A 318 -25.31 20.46 -17.15
CA GLY A 318 -26.09 21.51 -17.80
C GLY A 318 -26.65 21.17 -19.20
N LYS A 319 -27.98 21.27 -19.37
CA LYS A 319 -28.72 21.06 -20.63
C LYS A 319 -28.25 21.93 -21.83
N ARG A 320 -27.27 22.81 -21.67
CA ARG A 320 -26.68 23.62 -22.75
C ARG A 320 -25.28 23.11 -23.22
N ALA A 321 -24.60 22.26 -22.47
CA ALA A 321 -23.31 21.68 -22.85
C ALA A 321 -23.42 20.39 -23.72
N ALA A 322 -24.63 19.87 -23.87
CA ALA A 322 -24.92 18.63 -24.60
C ALA A 322 -24.75 18.69 -26.13
N LYS A 323 -24.20 19.78 -26.69
CA LYS A 323 -24.02 19.95 -28.14
C LYS A 323 -22.60 19.66 -28.66
N LYS A 324 -21.61 19.38 -27.79
CA LYS A 324 -20.35 18.73 -28.15
C LYS A 324 -20.25 17.46 -27.33
N ALA A 325 -20.39 16.31 -28.00
CA ALA A 325 -20.40 15.01 -27.38
C ALA A 325 -19.16 14.83 -26.52
N PRO A 326 -19.32 14.59 -25.21
CA PRO A 326 -18.18 14.29 -24.36
C PRO A 326 -17.80 12.84 -24.58
N PHE A 327 -16.55 12.63 -24.94
CA PHE A 327 -15.97 11.32 -25.10
C PHE A 327 -15.97 10.60 -23.74
N ARG A 328 -16.29 9.31 -23.76
CA ARG A 328 -16.29 8.48 -22.58
C ARG A 328 -14.95 7.75 -22.48
N ALA A 329 -14.23 7.93 -21.36
CA ALA A 329 -12.99 7.22 -21.12
C ALA A 329 -13.22 5.97 -20.26
N ALA A 330 -12.63 4.84 -20.65
CA ALA A 330 -12.42 3.67 -19.78
C ALA A 330 -11.05 3.78 -19.14
N TRP A 331 -10.93 3.36 -17.89
CA TRP A 331 -9.67 3.42 -17.15
C TRP A 331 -9.27 2.06 -16.59
N LEU A 332 -8.02 1.70 -16.88
CA LEU A 332 -7.32 0.59 -16.26
C LEU A 332 -6.31 1.17 -15.25
N PRO A 333 -6.57 1.06 -13.94
CA PRO A 333 -5.64 1.52 -12.91
C PRO A 333 -4.42 0.61 -12.83
N GLN A 334 -3.33 1.12 -12.27
CA GLN A 334 -2.10 0.37 -12.02
C GLN A 334 -2.35 -0.90 -11.20
N ASN A 335 -3.23 -0.84 -10.18
CA ASN A 335 -3.73 -2.00 -9.46
C ASN A 335 -5.14 -2.37 -9.94
N PRO A 336 -5.32 -3.45 -10.72
CA PRO A 336 -6.62 -3.85 -11.26
C PRO A 336 -7.65 -4.23 -10.20
N GLU A 337 -7.23 -4.69 -9.01
CA GLU A 337 -8.16 -5.06 -7.92
C GLU A 337 -9.05 -3.91 -7.45
N GLN A 338 -8.57 -2.66 -7.57
CA GLN A 338 -9.35 -1.48 -7.24
C GLN A 338 -10.57 -1.29 -8.14
N SER A 339 -10.55 -1.91 -9.34
CA SER A 339 -11.63 -1.79 -10.31
C SER A 339 -12.73 -2.84 -10.13
N PHE A 340 -12.47 -3.96 -9.48
CA PHE A 340 -13.42 -5.09 -9.42
C PHE A 340 -14.63 -4.81 -8.54
N VAL A 341 -15.80 -5.20 -9.03
CA VAL A 341 -17.11 -4.92 -8.40
C VAL A 341 -18.01 -6.14 -8.32
N ALA A 342 -17.77 -7.17 -9.13
CA ALA A 342 -18.63 -8.35 -9.25
C ALA A 342 -18.10 -9.55 -8.47
N ARG A 343 -18.92 -10.59 -8.36
CA ARG A 343 -18.58 -11.83 -7.67
C ARG A 343 -17.88 -12.84 -8.56
N THR A 344 -18.20 -12.84 -9.85
CA THR A 344 -17.60 -13.73 -10.84
C THR A 344 -16.91 -12.94 -11.93
N VAL A 345 -15.98 -13.60 -12.62
CA VAL A 345 -15.25 -13.05 -13.76
C VAL A 345 -16.21 -12.63 -14.89
N LEU A 346 -17.22 -13.45 -15.16
CA LEU A 346 -18.25 -13.12 -16.17
C LEU A 346 -19.04 -11.88 -15.78
N ASP A 347 -19.54 -11.84 -14.53
CA ASP A 347 -20.28 -10.69 -14.03
C ASP A 347 -19.44 -9.41 -14.00
N GLU A 348 -18.12 -9.52 -13.83
CA GLU A 348 -17.20 -8.37 -13.84
C GLU A 348 -17.13 -7.74 -15.23
N VAL A 349 -17.03 -8.55 -16.29
CA VAL A 349 -17.06 -8.04 -17.67
C VAL A 349 -18.42 -7.42 -17.98
N LYS A 350 -19.52 -8.08 -17.61
CA LYS A 350 -20.91 -7.57 -17.78
C LYS A 350 -21.11 -6.24 -17.06
N ALA A 351 -20.62 -6.10 -15.83
CA ALA A 351 -20.73 -4.88 -15.06
C ALA A 351 -20.03 -3.67 -15.72
N GLY A 352 -19.02 -3.91 -16.55
CA GLY A 352 -18.33 -2.89 -17.33
C GLY A 352 -18.90 -2.68 -18.75
N ALA A 353 -19.65 -3.65 -19.28
CA ALA A 353 -20.11 -3.67 -20.66
C ALA A 353 -21.09 -2.55 -21.00
N GLU A 354 -21.20 -2.21 -22.28
CA GLU A 354 -22.18 -1.27 -22.82
C GLU A 354 -23.61 -1.79 -22.61
N ASP A 355 -23.84 -3.09 -22.89
CA ASP A 355 -25.04 -3.83 -22.49
C ASP A 355 -24.72 -4.88 -21.42
N PRO A 356 -25.08 -4.66 -20.16
CA PRO A 356 -24.86 -5.61 -19.08
C PRO A 356 -25.66 -6.93 -19.18
N ASN A 357 -26.63 -7.03 -20.08
CA ASN A 357 -27.45 -8.22 -20.26
C ASN A 357 -26.95 -9.12 -21.40
N ASP A 358 -25.94 -8.70 -22.14
CA ASP A 358 -25.36 -9.48 -23.23
C ASP A 358 -24.27 -10.44 -22.72
N ASP A 359 -24.69 -11.65 -22.36
CA ASP A 359 -23.78 -12.71 -21.88
C ASP A 359 -22.86 -13.21 -22.98
N GLU A 360 -23.31 -13.20 -24.24
CA GLU A 360 -22.53 -13.71 -25.37
C GLU A 360 -21.34 -12.78 -25.68
N ALA A 361 -21.60 -11.48 -25.73
CA ALA A 361 -20.54 -10.48 -25.87
C ALA A 361 -19.54 -10.52 -24.71
N ALA A 362 -20.03 -10.69 -23.48
CA ALA A 362 -19.14 -10.80 -22.31
C ALA A 362 -18.24 -12.05 -22.39
N ARG A 363 -18.78 -13.22 -22.80
CA ARG A 363 -17.99 -14.44 -23.01
C ARG A 363 -16.98 -14.28 -24.16
N ALA A 364 -17.35 -13.61 -25.25
CA ALA A 364 -16.43 -13.35 -26.35
C ALA A 364 -15.21 -12.52 -25.88
N TRP A 365 -15.39 -11.57 -24.97
CA TRP A 365 -14.27 -10.85 -24.35
C TRP A 365 -13.42 -11.73 -23.44
N LEU A 366 -14.03 -12.68 -22.70
CA LEU A 366 -13.30 -13.64 -21.89
C LEU A 366 -12.48 -14.62 -22.75
N GLU A 367 -13.03 -15.06 -23.88
CA GLU A 367 -12.29 -15.88 -24.85
C GLU A 367 -11.10 -15.09 -25.44
N ALA A 368 -11.34 -13.85 -25.85
CA ALA A 368 -10.31 -12.98 -26.42
C ALA A 368 -9.17 -12.67 -25.43
N THR A 369 -9.41 -12.75 -24.14
CA THR A 369 -8.41 -12.54 -23.07
C THR A 369 -7.89 -13.84 -22.46
N GLY A 370 -8.32 -15.01 -22.96
CA GLY A 370 -7.92 -16.32 -22.45
C GLY A 370 -8.44 -16.64 -21.05
N LEU A 371 -9.58 -16.04 -20.63
CA LEU A 371 -10.17 -16.19 -19.32
C LEU A 371 -11.48 -16.98 -19.31
N ALA A 372 -11.92 -17.54 -20.42
CA ALA A 372 -13.18 -18.26 -20.54
C ALA A 372 -13.33 -19.43 -19.53
N HIS A 373 -12.22 -20.14 -19.27
CA HIS A 373 -12.19 -21.26 -18.32
C HIS A 373 -12.36 -20.81 -16.84
N LEU A 374 -12.30 -19.51 -16.56
CA LEU A 374 -12.41 -18.90 -15.25
C LEU A 374 -13.70 -18.09 -15.07
N GLU A 375 -14.70 -18.23 -15.96
CA GLU A 375 -15.92 -17.39 -15.95
C GLU A 375 -16.66 -17.38 -14.61
N SER A 376 -16.66 -18.51 -13.89
CA SER A 376 -17.30 -18.68 -12.59
C SER A 376 -16.39 -18.36 -11.39
N ALA A 377 -15.09 -18.13 -11.63
CA ALA A 377 -14.15 -17.80 -10.56
C ALA A 377 -14.37 -16.39 -10.02
N GLY A 378 -13.94 -16.14 -8.78
CA GLY A 378 -13.96 -14.79 -8.22
C GLY A 378 -12.84 -13.93 -8.81
N PRO A 379 -13.06 -12.65 -9.19
CA PRO A 379 -12.02 -11.78 -9.73
C PRO A 379 -10.79 -11.65 -8.83
N PHE A 380 -11.01 -11.71 -7.53
CA PHE A 380 -9.94 -11.61 -6.53
C PHE A 380 -9.16 -12.91 -6.31
N THR A 381 -9.60 -14.06 -6.85
CA THR A 381 -8.86 -15.33 -6.75
C THR A 381 -7.89 -15.55 -7.91
N LEU A 382 -7.93 -14.69 -8.91
CA LEU A 382 -7.09 -14.72 -10.09
C LEU A 382 -5.64 -14.33 -9.75
N SER A 383 -4.69 -14.84 -10.55
CA SER A 383 -3.30 -14.35 -10.54
C SER A 383 -3.22 -12.90 -11.03
N GLY A 384 -2.15 -12.18 -10.71
CA GLY A 384 -1.99 -10.77 -11.10
C GLY A 384 -2.10 -10.54 -12.61
N GLY A 385 -1.54 -11.44 -13.43
CA GLY A 385 -1.67 -11.39 -14.89
C GLY A 385 -3.10 -11.65 -15.37
N GLU A 386 -3.82 -12.60 -14.78
CA GLU A 386 -5.23 -12.88 -15.08
C GLU A 386 -6.13 -11.71 -14.66
N GLN A 387 -5.88 -11.11 -13.50
CA GLN A 387 -6.59 -9.92 -13.03
C GLN A 387 -6.42 -8.74 -14.01
N ARG A 388 -5.20 -8.56 -14.53
CA ARG A 388 -4.93 -7.50 -15.51
C ARG A 388 -5.65 -7.75 -16.83
N ARG A 389 -5.64 -8.99 -17.34
CA ARG A 389 -6.40 -9.36 -18.53
C ARG A 389 -7.92 -9.19 -18.32
N LEU A 390 -8.45 -9.52 -17.14
CA LEU A 390 -9.84 -9.28 -16.80
C LEU A 390 -10.18 -7.78 -16.80
N ALA A 391 -9.33 -6.94 -16.22
CA ALA A 391 -9.53 -5.50 -16.24
C ALA A 391 -9.50 -4.91 -17.67
N PHE A 392 -8.64 -5.46 -18.55
CA PHE A 392 -8.68 -5.14 -19.99
C PHE A 392 -9.98 -5.57 -20.64
N ALA A 393 -10.42 -6.83 -20.43
CA ALA A 393 -11.69 -7.32 -20.95
C ALA A 393 -12.85 -6.41 -20.57
N THR A 394 -12.91 -6.01 -19.30
CA THR A 394 -13.92 -5.10 -18.78
C THR A 394 -13.84 -3.70 -19.40
N ALA A 395 -12.64 -3.15 -19.58
CA ALA A 395 -12.44 -1.85 -20.18
C ALA A 395 -12.83 -1.85 -21.65
N LEU A 396 -12.51 -2.92 -22.40
CA LEU A 396 -12.87 -3.09 -23.80
C LEU A 396 -14.37 -3.32 -24.00
N ALA A 397 -15.01 -4.11 -23.14
CA ALA A 397 -16.45 -4.37 -23.17
C ALA A 397 -17.28 -3.09 -22.95
N SER A 398 -16.70 -2.03 -22.36
CA SER A 398 -17.38 -0.77 -22.06
C SER A 398 -17.79 0.05 -23.29
N GLY A 399 -17.33 -0.30 -24.49
CA GLY A 399 -17.65 0.43 -25.71
C GLY A 399 -17.18 1.88 -25.77
N ARG A 400 -16.28 2.33 -24.86
CA ARG A 400 -15.89 3.74 -24.72
C ARG A 400 -14.83 4.13 -25.75
N ASP A 401 -14.84 5.41 -26.13
CA ASP A 401 -14.02 5.94 -27.23
C ASP A 401 -12.53 6.03 -26.87
N ILE A 402 -12.24 6.20 -25.57
CA ILE A 402 -10.89 6.39 -25.06
C ILE A 402 -10.59 5.32 -24.02
N LEU A 403 -9.42 4.69 -24.14
CA LEU A 403 -8.88 3.74 -23.18
C LEU A 403 -7.65 4.37 -22.52
N VAL A 404 -7.72 4.58 -21.21
CA VAL A 404 -6.62 5.12 -20.40
C VAL A 404 -6.01 4.00 -19.57
N LEU A 405 -4.72 3.76 -19.75
CA LEU A 405 -3.98 2.64 -19.16
C LEU A 405 -2.86 3.18 -18.24
N ASP A 406 -2.87 2.79 -16.97
CA ASP A 406 -1.82 3.18 -16.03
C ASP A 406 -0.92 1.96 -15.76
N GLU A 407 0.30 1.97 -16.31
CA GLU A 407 1.31 0.90 -16.25
C GLU A 407 0.76 -0.49 -16.64
N PRO A 408 0.23 -0.66 -17.87
CA PRO A 408 -0.48 -1.88 -18.26
C PRO A 408 0.41 -3.11 -18.40
N THR A 409 1.72 -2.97 -18.56
CA THR A 409 2.68 -4.05 -18.85
C THR A 409 3.59 -4.41 -17.69
N VAL A 410 3.47 -3.74 -16.54
CA VAL A 410 4.32 -3.99 -15.38
C VAL A 410 4.16 -5.42 -14.86
N GLY A 411 5.29 -6.13 -14.64
CA GLY A 411 5.33 -7.49 -14.10
C GLY A 411 4.79 -8.56 -15.06
N LEU A 412 4.70 -8.26 -16.35
CA LEU A 412 4.29 -9.23 -17.36
C LEU A 412 5.51 -9.86 -18.03
N ASP A 413 5.46 -11.18 -18.20
CA ASP A 413 6.38 -11.88 -19.09
C ASP A 413 6.07 -11.56 -20.58
N ASP A 414 6.93 -12.00 -21.50
CA ASP A 414 6.80 -11.69 -22.93
C ASP A 414 5.50 -12.21 -23.55
N ALA A 415 5.00 -13.36 -23.10
CA ALA A 415 3.74 -13.92 -23.60
C ALA A 415 2.54 -13.10 -23.14
N ALA A 416 2.51 -12.70 -21.86
CA ALA A 416 1.47 -11.85 -21.32
C ALA A 416 1.55 -10.41 -21.89
N PHE A 417 2.76 -9.90 -22.15
CA PHE A 417 2.96 -8.64 -22.86
C PHE A 417 2.36 -8.71 -24.25
N GLY A 418 2.64 -9.78 -25.03
CA GLY A 418 2.08 -9.99 -26.36
C GLY A 418 0.55 -9.99 -26.35
N ALA A 419 -0.06 -10.66 -25.40
CA ALA A 419 -1.52 -10.67 -25.23
C ALA A 419 -2.10 -9.27 -24.96
N VAL A 420 -1.45 -8.48 -24.09
CA VAL A 420 -1.86 -7.10 -23.81
C VAL A 420 -1.66 -6.21 -25.04
N ALA A 421 -0.56 -6.36 -25.76
CA ALA A 421 -0.28 -5.63 -26.99
C ALA A 421 -1.36 -5.90 -28.06
N GLU A 422 -1.79 -7.16 -28.21
CA GLU A 422 -2.87 -7.52 -29.13
C GLU A 422 -4.21 -6.87 -28.73
N LEU A 423 -4.54 -6.81 -27.45
CA LEU A 423 -5.75 -6.15 -26.95
C LEU A 423 -5.73 -4.64 -27.22
N ILE A 424 -4.57 -3.98 -27.04
CA ILE A 424 -4.39 -2.58 -27.40
C ILE A 424 -4.57 -2.40 -28.92
N ALA A 425 -3.97 -3.27 -29.72
CA ALA A 425 -4.11 -3.22 -31.18
C ALA A 425 -5.56 -3.36 -31.64
N ARG A 426 -6.32 -4.29 -31.07
CA ARG A 426 -7.76 -4.43 -31.34
C ARG A 426 -8.56 -3.16 -30.99
N ALA A 427 -8.23 -2.50 -29.86
CA ALA A 427 -8.85 -1.23 -29.48
C ALA A 427 -8.60 -0.14 -30.54
N LEU A 428 -7.35 -0.02 -31.02
CA LEU A 428 -6.96 0.96 -32.02
C LEU A 428 -7.62 0.71 -33.39
N VAL A 429 -7.68 -0.55 -33.82
CA VAL A 429 -8.37 -0.94 -35.06
C VAL A 429 -9.87 -0.65 -34.99
N SER A 430 -10.49 -0.74 -33.81
CA SER A 430 -11.89 -0.35 -33.62
C SER A 430 -12.11 1.18 -33.60
N GLY A 431 -11.07 1.98 -33.85
CA GLY A 431 -11.13 3.45 -33.86
C GLY A 431 -11.03 4.11 -32.50
N ARG A 432 -10.78 3.36 -31.42
CA ARG A 432 -10.59 3.90 -30.07
C ARG A 432 -9.22 4.54 -29.94
N ALA A 433 -9.12 5.59 -29.15
CA ALA A 433 -7.84 6.14 -28.75
C ALA A 433 -7.33 5.46 -27.47
N VAL A 434 -6.01 5.29 -27.40
CA VAL A 434 -5.36 4.72 -26.20
C VAL A 434 -4.32 5.69 -25.67
N LEU A 435 -4.47 6.07 -24.39
CA LEU A 435 -3.48 6.84 -23.64
C LEU A 435 -2.87 5.91 -22.60
N THR A 436 -1.56 5.69 -22.66
CA THR A 436 -0.88 4.83 -21.70
C THR A 436 0.18 5.59 -20.92
N ALA A 437 0.15 5.52 -19.58
CA ALA A 437 1.32 5.87 -18.79
C ALA A 437 2.18 4.63 -18.63
N THR A 438 3.44 4.67 -19.08
CA THR A 438 4.32 3.49 -19.01
C THR A 438 5.80 3.86 -19.02
N HIS A 439 6.62 2.96 -18.46
CA HIS A 439 8.08 2.97 -18.59
C HIS A 439 8.58 1.87 -19.54
N ASP A 440 7.70 0.98 -20.00
CA ASP A 440 8.09 -0.13 -20.85
C ASP A 440 8.46 0.41 -22.23
N GLU A 441 9.76 0.37 -22.53
CA GLU A 441 10.29 0.85 -23.82
C GLU A 441 9.68 0.16 -25.02
N ARG A 442 9.26 -1.11 -24.89
CA ARG A 442 8.63 -1.87 -25.98
C ARG A 442 7.30 -1.22 -26.35
N LEU A 443 6.50 -0.84 -25.34
CA LEU A 443 5.23 -0.17 -25.56
C LEU A 443 5.44 1.27 -26.02
N VAL A 444 6.41 2.00 -25.47
CA VAL A 444 6.74 3.38 -25.88
C VAL A 444 7.17 3.43 -27.34
N ARG A 445 8.00 2.49 -27.81
CA ARG A 445 8.41 2.40 -29.23
C ARG A 445 7.24 2.13 -30.19
N ALA A 446 6.20 1.48 -29.71
CA ALA A 446 5.00 1.18 -30.49
C ALA A 446 4.00 2.35 -30.54
N CYS A 447 4.17 3.39 -29.72
CA CYS A 447 3.28 4.54 -29.67
C CYS A 447 3.45 5.45 -30.90
N ASP A 448 2.33 6.05 -31.32
CA ASP A 448 2.31 7.06 -32.39
C ASP A 448 2.84 8.41 -31.88
N ARG A 449 2.65 8.69 -30.58
CA ARG A 449 3.11 9.91 -29.93
C ARG A 449 3.55 9.65 -28.49
N VAL A 450 4.57 10.38 -28.07
CA VAL A 450 5.08 10.36 -26.69
C VAL A 450 4.96 11.76 -26.10
N ILE A 451 4.31 11.85 -24.95
CA ILE A 451 4.16 13.05 -24.12
C ILE A 451 5.13 12.89 -22.96
N ALA A 452 6.27 13.52 -23.05
CA ALA A 452 7.28 13.50 -21.99
C ALA A 452 6.93 14.54 -20.90
N LEU A 453 6.87 14.10 -19.66
CA LEU A 453 6.62 14.95 -18.51
C LEU A 453 7.95 15.37 -17.89
N GLU A 454 8.12 16.69 -17.70
CA GLU A 454 9.29 17.28 -17.04
C GLU A 454 8.92 17.70 -15.62
N ALA A 455 9.79 17.38 -14.66
CA ALA A 455 9.59 17.75 -13.27
C ALA A 455 9.73 19.26 -13.06
N ALA A 456 8.98 19.81 -12.10
CA ALA A 456 9.13 21.21 -11.70
C ALA A 456 10.56 21.47 -11.20
N PRO A 457 11.17 22.64 -11.53
CA PRO A 457 12.50 23.01 -11.08
C PRO A 457 12.64 22.91 -9.54
N GLY A 458 13.76 22.38 -9.06
CA GLY A 458 14.04 22.19 -7.64
C GLY A 458 13.49 20.88 -7.04
N ARG A 459 12.78 20.08 -7.82
CA ARG A 459 12.27 18.77 -7.36
C ARG A 459 13.31 17.66 -7.53
N ASP A 460 14.16 17.78 -8.54
CA ASP A 460 15.28 16.87 -8.78
C ASP A 460 16.48 17.21 -7.91
N ASP A 461 16.77 18.50 -7.67
CA ASP A 461 17.86 18.96 -6.79
C ASP A 461 17.67 18.48 -5.33
N LEU A 462 16.43 18.42 -4.84
CA LEU A 462 16.13 17.82 -3.53
C LEU A 462 16.36 16.31 -3.49
N ARG A 463 16.28 15.62 -4.64
CA ARG A 463 16.53 14.18 -4.74
C ARG A 463 18.02 13.86 -4.88
N GLU A 464 18.78 14.67 -5.61
CA GLU A 464 20.23 14.51 -5.81
C GLU A 464 21.07 15.09 -4.65
N SER A 465 20.70 16.21 -4.05
CA SER A 465 21.46 16.79 -2.93
C SER A 465 21.36 15.96 -1.63
N ILE A 466 20.33 15.13 -1.47
CA ILE A 466 20.22 14.17 -0.37
C ILE A 466 21.10 12.93 -0.63
N ALA A 467 21.36 12.59 -1.89
CA ALA A 467 22.20 11.44 -2.27
C ALA A 467 23.71 11.63 -2.04
N CYS A 468 24.19 12.88 -1.92
CA CYS A 468 25.62 13.19 -1.81
C CYS A 468 26.14 13.44 -0.40
N GLN A 469 25.31 13.41 0.63
CA GLN A 469 25.78 13.52 2.01
C GLN A 469 26.02 12.13 2.60
N GLN A 470 27.16 11.52 2.30
CA GLN A 470 27.67 10.41 3.11
C GLN A 470 27.94 10.97 4.52
N PRO A 471 27.33 10.43 5.57
CA PRO A 471 27.65 10.83 6.93
C PRO A 471 29.12 10.47 7.20
N SER A 472 29.89 11.41 7.69
CA SER A 472 31.25 11.12 8.15
C SER A 472 31.18 10.04 9.23
N ASP A 473 31.99 9.02 9.11
CA ASP A 473 32.02 7.76 9.88
C ASP A 473 32.16 7.90 11.42
N GLN A 474 32.30 9.13 11.94
CA GLN A 474 32.59 9.40 13.35
C GLN A 474 31.45 10.08 14.14
N SER A 475 30.33 10.43 13.50
CA SER A 475 29.20 11.04 14.23
C SER A 475 28.32 9.96 14.86
N PRO A 476 27.84 10.14 16.11
CA PRO A 476 26.90 9.21 16.72
C PRO A 476 25.64 9.09 15.86
N ALA A 477 25.14 7.87 15.67
CA ALA A 477 23.96 7.62 14.88
C ALA A 477 22.77 8.44 15.42
N PRO A 478 22.01 9.14 14.56
CA PRO A 478 20.88 9.94 15.01
C PRO A 478 19.81 9.04 15.63
N PRO A 479 19.06 9.51 16.62
CA PRO A 479 17.97 8.77 17.22
C PRO A 479 16.87 8.50 16.17
N ILE A 480 16.28 7.33 16.19
CA ILE A 480 15.22 6.93 15.27
C ILE A 480 13.95 7.74 15.58
N PRO A 481 13.40 8.52 14.63
CA PRO A 481 12.19 9.29 14.85
C PRO A 481 10.95 8.38 14.97
N ARG A 482 10.00 8.80 15.82
CA ARG A 482 8.76 8.03 16.07
C ARG A 482 7.63 8.36 15.11
N VAL A 483 7.59 9.58 14.62
CA VAL A 483 6.47 10.13 13.85
C VAL A 483 6.99 10.70 12.54
N PRO A 484 6.32 10.42 11.40
CA PRO A 484 6.69 10.99 10.11
C PRO A 484 6.62 12.53 10.17
N HIS A 485 7.71 13.19 9.73
CA HIS A 485 7.81 14.66 9.65
C HIS A 485 7.10 15.33 10.85
N PRO A 486 7.71 15.33 12.05
CA PRO A 486 7.02 15.67 13.27
C PRO A 486 6.27 17.00 13.11
N PRO A 487 4.94 17.00 13.20
CA PRO A 487 4.16 18.22 13.11
C PRO A 487 4.52 19.10 14.30
N ARG A 488 4.13 20.38 14.25
CA ARG A 488 4.33 21.31 15.38
C ARG A 488 4.02 20.61 16.71
N ALA A 489 5.03 20.46 17.56
CA ALA A 489 4.90 19.73 18.83
C ALA A 489 3.83 20.40 19.72
N VAL A 490 2.95 19.59 20.27
CA VAL A 490 1.94 20.02 21.24
C VAL A 490 2.23 19.40 22.61
N ALA A 491 1.68 19.95 23.67
CA ALA A 491 1.92 19.44 25.01
C ALA A 491 1.46 17.97 25.17
N ALA A 492 0.38 17.59 24.50
CA ALA A 492 -0.14 16.23 24.47
C ALA A 492 0.87 15.18 23.94
N ASP A 493 1.80 15.56 23.04
CA ASP A 493 2.81 14.65 22.50
C ASP A 493 3.83 14.19 23.56
N LYS A 494 3.94 14.92 24.66
CA LYS A 494 4.83 14.58 25.79
C LYS A 494 4.22 13.54 26.74
N LEU A 495 2.90 13.33 26.65
CA LEU A 495 2.21 12.36 27.49
C LEU A 495 2.43 10.94 26.97
N ASN A 496 2.49 9.99 27.90
CA ASN A 496 2.43 8.58 27.54
C ASN A 496 1.03 8.25 27.03
N PRO A 497 0.88 7.45 25.96
CA PRO A 497 -0.42 7.03 25.44
C PRO A 497 -1.38 6.44 26.49
N LEU A 498 -0.84 5.70 27.47
CA LEU A 498 -1.64 5.16 28.58
C LEU A 498 -2.18 6.26 29.49
N THR A 499 -1.43 7.36 29.68
CA THR A 499 -1.89 8.54 30.42
C THR A 499 -3.05 9.22 29.70
N ILE A 500 -2.98 9.34 28.37
CA ILE A 500 -4.09 9.88 27.56
C ILE A 500 -5.36 9.03 27.73
N LEU A 501 -5.23 7.70 27.68
CA LEU A 501 -6.35 6.80 27.95
C LEU A 501 -6.88 6.91 29.37
N ALA A 502 -5.99 7.04 30.36
CA ALA A 502 -6.39 7.22 31.74
C ALA A 502 -7.18 8.52 31.94
N ILE A 503 -6.76 9.63 31.30
CA ILE A 503 -7.51 10.89 31.31
C ILE A 503 -8.91 10.70 30.74
N ALA A 504 -9.01 10.03 29.56
CA ALA A 504 -10.29 9.76 28.92
C ALA A 504 -11.20 8.88 29.79
N ALA A 505 -10.65 7.83 30.40
CA ALA A 505 -11.39 6.93 31.29
C ALA A 505 -11.87 7.65 32.55
N LEU A 506 -11.03 8.51 33.17
CA LEU A 506 -11.41 9.29 34.35
C LEU A 506 -12.47 10.34 34.01
N ALA A 507 -12.39 11.00 32.85
CA ALA A 507 -13.42 11.91 32.38
C ALA A 507 -14.75 11.19 32.13
N PHE A 508 -14.69 10.00 31.51
CA PHE A 508 -15.85 9.13 31.33
C PHE A 508 -16.49 8.79 32.71
N ALA A 509 -15.70 8.37 33.68
CA ALA A 509 -16.19 8.08 35.03
C ALA A 509 -16.78 9.33 35.74
N GLY A 510 -16.16 10.51 35.55
CA GLY A 510 -16.68 11.78 36.08
C GLY A 510 -18.04 12.18 35.50
N SER A 511 -18.35 11.76 34.28
CA SER A 511 -19.64 12.06 33.65
C SER A 511 -20.84 11.45 34.36
N PHE A 512 -20.64 10.39 35.13
CA PHE A 512 -21.72 9.79 35.95
C PHE A 512 -22.20 10.70 37.10
N GLY A 513 -21.39 11.69 37.49
CA GLY A 513 -21.82 12.71 38.45
C GLY A 513 -22.54 13.91 37.82
N MET A 514 -22.70 13.98 36.51
CA MET A 514 -23.22 15.13 35.77
C MET A 514 -24.73 14.98 35.52
N HIS A 515 -25.56 15.17 36.55
CA HIS A 515 -27.02 15.05 36.45
C HIS A 515 -27.75 16.40 36.43
N THR A 516 -27.08 17.49 36.86
CA THR A 516 -27.62 18.85 36.90
C THR A 516 -26.75 19.81 36.10
N LEU A 517 -27.22 21.04 35.87
CA LEU A 517 -26.56 22.01 35.02
C LEU A 517 -25.14 22.38 35.51
N ALA A 518 -24.97 22.63 36.81
CA ALA A 518 -23.70 23.10 37.37
C ALA A 518 -22.54 22.09 37.21
N PRO A 519 -22.63 20.80 37.59
CA PRO A 519 -21.55 19.84 37.35
C PRO A 519 -21.31 19.57 35.86
N THR A 520 -22.35 19.61 35.04
CA THR A 520 -22.20 19.41 33.59
C THR A 520 -21.44 20.55 32.91
N LEU A 521 -21.74 21.81 33.31
CA LEU A 521 -20.98 22.97 32.85
C LEU A 521 -19.53 22.90 33.31
N THR A 522 -19.30 22.52 34.57
CA THR A 522 -17.95 22.35 35.14
C THR A 522 -17.14 21.36 34.29
N GLY A 523 -17.67 20.17 34.02
CA GLY A 523 -17.02 19.17 33.16
C GLY A 523 -16.79 19.65 31.75
N THR A 524 -17.75 20.37 31.16
CA THR A 524 -17.64 20.93 29.79
C THR A 524 -16.53 21.99 29.73
N ILE A 525 -16.47 22.92 30.70
CA ILE A 525 -15.45 23.96 30.76
C ILE A 525 -14.07 23.34 30.89
N LEU A 526 -13.89 22.36 31.77
CA LEU A 526 -12.64 21.64 31.96
C LEU A 526 -12.23 20.90 30.65
N THR A 527 -13.18 20.33 29.96
CA THR A 527 -12.93 19.71 28.64
C THR A 527 -12.44 20.73 27.60
N LEU A 528 -13.05 21.90 27.52
CA LEU A 528 -12.64 22.98 26.61
C LEU A 528 -11.24 23.51 26.95
N MET A 529 -10.87 23.52 28.24
CA MET A 529 -9.52 23.91 28.71
C MET A 529 -8.42 22.95 28.23
N LEU A 530 -8.75 21.75 27.75
CA LEU A 530 -7.77 20.82 27.14
C LEU A 530 -7.40 21.20 25.72
N ILE A 531 -8.20 22.00 25.04
CA ILE A 531 -7.97 22.36 23.62
C ILE A 531 -6.56 22.92 23.37
N PRO A 532 -6.01 23.86 24.15
CA PRO A 532 -4.66 24.40 23.93
C PRO A 532 -3.56 23.34 24.01
N LEU A 533 -3.76 22.26 24.80
CA LEU A 533 -2.77 21.19 24.97
C LEU A 533 -2.59 20.35 23.71
N ALA A 534 -3.59 20.32 22.83
CA ALA A 534 -3.61 19.49 21.61
C ALA A 534 -3.88 20.31 20.34
N TRP A 535 -3.75 21.65 20.39
CA TRP A 535 -4.04 22.53 19.27
C TRP A 535 -2.93 22.50 18.22
N ARG A 536 -3.14 21.86 17.08
CA ARG A 536 -2.23 21.93 15.90
C ARG A 536 -2.80 22.80 14.80
N THR A 537 -4.00 22.49 14.33
CA THR A 537 -4.71 23.27 13.31
C THR A 537 -6.21 23.28 13.60
N PRO A 538 -6.93 24.40 13.30
CA PRO A 538 -8.37 24.48 13.53
C PRO A 538 -9.15 23.42 12.75
N ALA A 539 -8.72 23.11 11.51
CA ALA A 539 -9.39 22.12 10.66
C ALA A 539 -9.36 20.71 11.29
N ARG A 540 -8.23 20.29 11.85
CA ARG A 540 -8.10 18.98 12.52
C ARG A 540 -8.92 18.91 13.80
N LEU A 541 -8.93 19.98 14.59
CA LEU A 541 -9.75 20.06 15.80
C LEU A 541 -11.23 19.98 15.44
N MET A 542 -11.69 20.75 14.47
CA MET A 542 -13.08 20.73 14.01
C MET A 542 -13.47 19.36 13.46
N ALA A 543 -12.64 18.70 12.68
CA ALA A 543 -12.92 17.37 12.15
C ALA A 543 -13.18 16.33 13.26
N ARG A 544 -12.53 16.48 14.43
CA ARG A 544 -12.70 15.58 15.58
C ARG A 544 -13.86 15.96 16.49
N LEU A 545 -14.06 17.25 16.71
CA LEU A 545 -15.14 17.72 17.60
C LEU A 545 -16.49 17.74 16.91
N ALA A 546 -16.55 17.96 15.59
CA ALA A 546 -17.83 18.06 14.87
C ALA A 546 -18.72 16.81 15.03
N PRO A 547 -18.23 15.55 14.93
CA PRO A 547 -19.06 14.38 15.18
C PRO A 547 -19.60 14.32 16.60
N ILE A 548 -18.79 14.74 17.60
CA ILE A 548 -19.18 14.73 19.02
C ILE A 548 -20.21 15.81 19.30
N VAL A 549 -20.03 17.01 18.74
CA VAL A 549 -20.99 18.10 18.85
C VAL A 549 -22.31 17.70 18.18
N LEU A 550 -22.25 17.08 17.00
CA LEU A 550 -23.45 16.58 16.31
C LEU A 550 -24.16 15.52 17.15
N ALA A 551 -23.43 14.57 17.74
CA ALA A 551 -23.99 13.56 18.64
C ALA A 551 -24.61 14.20 19.89
N ALA A 552 -23.93 15.16 20.50
CA ALA A 552 -24.43 15.91 21.65
C ALA A 552 -25.75 16.66 21.33
N LEU A 553 -25.82 17.33 20.18
CA LEU A 553 -27.03 18.01 19.71
C LEU A 553 -28.17 17.02 19.43
N THR A 554 -27.86 15.87 18.79
CA THR A 554 -28.86 14.83 18.48
C THR A 554 -29.44 14.24 19.77
N ILE A 555 -28.59 13.99 20.78
CA ILE A 555 -29.03 13.46 22.07
C ILE A 555 -29.83 14.52 22.83
N ALA A 556 -29.39 15.78 22.85
CA ALA A 556 -30.17 16.87 23.45
C ALA A 556 -31.57 17.00 22.78
N TRP A 557 -31.63 16.96 21.45
CA TRP A 557 -32.87 16.99 20.71
C TRP A 557 -33.78 15.80 21.05
N SER A 558 -33.25 14.61 21.04
CA SER A 558 -33.96 13.37 21.38
C SER A 558 -34.48 13.39 22.83
N ALA A 559 -33.65 13.82 23.80
CA ALA A 559 -34.02 13.94 25.19
C ALA A 559 -35.13 14.97 25.41
N GLY A 560 -35.10 16.09 24.70
CA GLY A 560 -36.17 17.09 24.74
C GLY A 560 -37.51 16.54 24.29
N ILE A 561 -37.55 15.82 23.15
CA ILE A 561 -38.79 15.22 22.62
C ILE A 561 -39.32 14.09 23.52
N LEU A 562 -38.43 13.24 24.02
CA LEU A 562 -38.79 12.05 24.83
C LEU A 562 -39.10 12.40 26.30
N SER A 563 -38.85 13.63 26.72
CA SER A 563 -39.12 14.09 28.12
C SER A 563 -40.57 14.06 28.53
N GLY A 564 -41.49 14.01 27.57
CA GLY A 564 -42.95 14.11 27.80
C GLY A 564 -43.42 15.47 28.28
N ARG A 565 -42.53 16.48 28.37
CA ARG A 565 -42.84 17.87 28.81
C ARG A 565 -43.17 18.72 27.60
N PRO A 566 -43.92 19.85 27.79
CA PRO A 566 -44.20 20.76 26.68
C PRO A 566 -42.93 21.32 26.06
N LEU A 567 -42.83 21.23 24.73
CA LEU A 567 -41.63 21.67 23.98
C LEU A 567 -41.42 23.20 24.00
N GLY A 568 -42.45 23.96 24.44
CA GLY A 568 -42.36 25.40 24.59
C GLY A 568 -41.75 25.86 25.93
N GLU A 569 -41.51 24.95 26.89
CA GLU A 569 -40.95 25.30 28.17
C GLU A 569 -39.41 25.29 28.14
N LEU A 570 -38.82 26.35 28.73
CA LEU A 570 -37.34 26.46 28.82
C LEU A 570 -36.73 25.33 29.65
N SER A 571 -37.43 24.85 30.69
CA SER A 571 -37.07 23.76 31.55
C SER A 571 -36.81 22.45 30.81
N THR A 572 -37.59 22.17 29.74
CA THR A 572 -37.43 21.00 28.88
C THR A 572 -36.09 21.05 28.15
N TRP A 573 -35.76 22.20 27.58
CA TRP A 573 -34.53 22.38 26.84
C TRP A 573 -33.30 22.53 27.73
N GLN A 574 -33.44 23.00 28.98
CA GLN A 574 -32.38 22.99 29.96
C GLN A 574 -31.97 21.57 30.34
N SER A 575 -32.93 20.70 30.67
CA SER A 575 -32.64 19.29 30.96
C SER A 575 -32.09 18.53 29.77
N ALA A 576 -32.63 18.78 28.59
CA ALA A 576 -32.12 18.22 27.33
C ALA A 576 -30.67 18.67 27.03
N GLY A 577 -30.36 19.95 27.26
CA GLY A 577 -29.03 20.52 27.09
C GLY A 577 -28.00 19.90 28.06
N VAL A 578 -28.41 19.59 29.26
CA VAL A 578 -27.55 18.88 30.23
C VAL A 578 -27.10 17.53 29.68
N GLU A 579 -28.01 16.73 29.07
CA GLU A 579 -27.65 15.43 28.50
C GLU A 579 -26.71 15.58 27.29
N GLY A 580 -26.93 16.57 26.43
CA GLY A 580 -26.02 16.86 25.31
C GLY A 580 -24.63 17.28 25.76
N LEU A 581 -24.54 18.23 26.70
CA LEU A 581 -23.25 18.68 27.25
C LEU A 581 -22.54 17.59 28.02
N ARG A 582 -23.26 16.69 28.70
CA ARG A 582 -22.71 15.53 29.36
C ARG A 582 -21.98 14.60 28.41
N ILE A 583 -22.55 14.31 27.23
CA ILE A 583 -21.89 13.53 26.18
C ILE A 583 -20.62 14.23 25.70
N PHE A 584 -20.67 15.55 25.51
CA PHE A 584 -19.50 16.32 25.11
C PHE A 584 -18.39 16.26 26.19
N ALA A 585 -18.72 16.42 27.46
CA ALA A 585 -17.77 16.32 28.57
C ALA A 585 -17.21 14.90 28.74
N MET A 586 -18.01 13.87 28.44
CA MET A 586 -17.62 12.46 28.53
C MET A 586 -16.60 12.07 27.46
N VAL A 587 -16.85 12.41 26.20
CA VAL A 587 -16.05 11.95 25.03
C VAL A 587 -15.00 12.98 24.62
N GLY A 588 -15.26 14.27 24.85
CA GLY A 588 -14.43 15.38 24.41
C GLY A 588 -12.96 15.31 24.84
N PRO A 589 -12.64 15.03 26.13
CA PRO A 589 -11.26 14.92 26.57
C PRO A 589 -10.44 13.90 25.78
N GLY A 590 -11.00 12.69 25.56
CA GLY A 590 -10.37 11.66 24.76
C GLY A 590 -10.13 12.11 23.32
N ALA A 591 -11.14 12.68 22.67
CA ALA A 591 -11.05 13.14 21.28
C ALA A 591 -10.07 14.30 21.09
N ILE A 592 -10.00 15.25 22.04
CA ILE A 592 -9.04 16.35 22.00
C ILE A 592 -7.61 15.82 22.11
N LEU A 593 -7.34 14.96 23.11
CA LEU A 593 -6.00 14.45 23.40
C LEU A 593 -5.54 13.36 22.42
N LEU A 594 -6.46 12.78 21.63
CA LEU A 594 -6.13 11.79 20.58
C LEU A 594 -5.11 12.33 19.55
N GLU A 595 -4.96 13.65 19.41
CA GLU A 595 -3.93 14.29 18.58
C GLU A 595 -2.50 13.90 18.99
N GLY A 596 -2.25 13.67 20.27
CA GLY A 596 -0.96 13.24 20.79
C GLY A 596 -0.76 11.72 20.79
N LEU A 597 -1.76 10.94 20.37
CA LEU A 597 -1.67 9.48 20.37
C LEU A 597 -0.98 8.97 19.11
N ASP A 598 0.28 8.55 19.26
CA ASP A 598 1.04 7.85 18.24
C ASP A 598 0.77 6.34 18.34
N PRO A 599 0.29 5.67 17.27
CA PRO A 599 0.01 4.24 17.26
C PRO A 599 1.20 3.37 17.68
N THR A 600 2.40 3.73 17.26
CA THR A 600 3.62 2.98 17.61
C THR A 600 3.93 3.08 19.10
N ARG A 601 3.87 4.30 19.66
CA ARG A 601 4.04 4.53 21.09
C ARG A 601 2.97 3.81 21.93
N PHE A 602 1.76 3.75 21.41
CA PHE A 602 0.65 3.07 22.09
C PHE A 602 0.90 1.57 22.20
N GLY A 603 1.24 0.89 21.10
CA GLY A 603 1.60 -0.53 21.14
C GLY A 603 2.80 -0.82 22.03
N GLN A 604 3.84 0.00 21.95
CA GLN A 604 5.03 -0.13 22.82
C GLN A 604 4.67 0.03 24.31
N ALA A 605 3.80 1.00 24.64
CA ALA A 605 3.36 1.21 26.00
C ALA A 605 2.53 0.04 26.55
N LEU A 606 1.64 -0.51 25.73
CA LEU A 606 0.87 -1.71 26.09
C LEU A 606 1.78 -2.92 26.37
N ALA A 607 2.75 -3.18 25.50
CA ALA A 607 3.66 -4.30 25.70
C ALA A 607 4.57 -4.13 26.92
N GLN A 608 5.15 -2.92 27.10
CA GLN A 608 6.16 -2.69 28.12
C GLN A 608 5.56 -2.40 29.53
N LYS A 609 4.32 -1.89 29.62
CA LYS A 609 3.69 -1.46 30.89
C LYS A 609 2.49 -2.30 31.27
N CYS A 610 1.69 -2.74 30.30
CA CYS A 610 0.52 -3.58 30.55
C CYS A 610 0.80 -5.07 30.35
N HIS A 611 2.04 -5.45 29.99
CA HIS A 611 2.46 -6.83 29.75
C HIS A 611 1.61 -7.55 28.66
N VAL A 612 1.04 -6.79 27.75
CA VAL A 612 0.38 -7.35 26.57
C VAL A 612 1.42 -8.11 25.74
N PRO A 613 1.11 -9.30 25.20
CA PRO A 613 2.06 -10.06 24.38
C PRO A 613 2.67 -9.19 23.28
N ALA A 614 4.01 -9.19 23.21
CA ALA A 614 4.76 -8.29 22.33
C ALA A 614 4.34 -8.44 20.86
N ARG A 615 4.00 -9.67 20.42
CA ARG A 615 3.50 -9.95 19.06
C ARG A 615 2.17 -9.22 18.79
N PHE A 616 1.20 -9.31 19.71
CA PHE A 616 -0.08 -8.62 19.56
C PHE A 616 0.11 -7.10 19.51
N ALA A 617 0.91 -6.54 20.41
CA ALA A 617 1.19 -5.10 20.46
C ALA A 617 1.89 -4.60 19.18
N ALA A 618 2.84 -5.36 18.64
CA ALA A 618 3.52 -5.02 17.38
C ALA A 618 2.59 -5.10 16.16
N ALA A 619 1.78 -6.16 16.07
CA ALA A 619 0.79 -6.31 14.99
C ALA A 619 -0.25 -5.18 15.03
N MET A 620 -0.74 -4.81 16.22
CA MET A 620 -1.65 -3.69 16.41
C MET A 620 -1.01 -2.36 15.96
N SER A 621 0.26 -2.11 16.34
CA SER A 621 0.98 -0.90 15.93
C SER A 621 1.13 -0.82 14.40
N ALA A 622 1.48 -1.93 13.76
CA ALA A 622 1.61 -2.04 12.31
C ALA A 622 0.26 -1.78 11.60
N GLY A 623 -0.82 -2.37 12.10
CA GLY A 623 -2.18 -2.14 11.57
C GLY A 623 -2.62 -0.68 11.69
N LEU A 624 -2.38 -0.06 12.85
CA LEU A 624 -2.72 1.35 13.07
C LEU A 624 -1.88 2.31 12.22
N ALA A 625 -0.59 2.02 12.02
CA ALA A 625 0.28 2.82 11.15
C ALA A 625 -0.21 2.83 9.67
N ARG A 626 -0.89 1.77 9.25
CA ARG A 626 -1.44 1.62 7.90
C ARG A 626 -2.77 2.36 7.67
N LEU A 627 -3.45 2.84 8.70
CA LEU A 627 -4.77 3.48 8.54
C LEU A 627 -4.79 4.60 7.51
N GLY A 628 -3.75 5.45 7.46
CA GLY A 628 -3.65 6.51 6.45
C GLY A 628 -3.69 5.98 5.02
N HIS A 629 -3.02 4.85 4.76
CA HIS A 629 -3.02 4.19 3.45
C HIS A 629 -4.39 3.58 3.11
N VAL A 630 -5.09 3.01 4.09
CA VAL A 630 -6.46 2.48 3.90
C VAL A 630 -7.43 3.58 3.47
N PHE A 631 -7.32 4.78 4.06
CA PHE A 631 -8.14 5.92 3.64
C PHE A 631 -7.84 6.39 2.21
N SER A 632 -6.56 6.36 1.78
CA SER A 632 -6.24 6.68 0.38
C SER A 632 -6.79 5.63 -0.58
N GLN A 633 -6.66 4.34 -0.26
CA GLN A 633 -7.26 3.24 -1.04
C GLN A 633 -8.78 3.39 -1.19
N TRP A 634 -9.47 3.80 -0.13
CA TRP A 634 -10.90 4.11 -0.20
C TRP A 634 -11.20 5.15 -1.27
N GLY A 635 -10.43 6.25 -1.30
CA GLY A 635 -10.55 7.29 -2.32
C GLY A 635 -10.40 6.73 -3.73
N ASP A 636 -9.39 5.88 -3.95
CA ASP A 636 -9.08 5.27 -5.23
C ASP A 636 -10.19 4.33 -5.70
N ILE A 637 -10.70 3.47 -4.82
CA ILE A 637 -11.80 2.54 -5.11
C ILE A 637 -13.08 3.31 -5.48
N VAL A 638 -13.43 4.33 -4.71
CA VAL A 638 -14.62 5.15 -4.98
C VAL A 638 -14.44 5.91 -6.30
N PHE A 639 -13.25 6.46 -6.57
CA PHE A 639 -12.93 7.14 -7.82
C PHE A 639 -13.08 6.20 -9.03
N THR A 640 -12.46 5.03 -8.98
CA THR A 640 -12.50 4.02 -10.06
C THR A 640 -13.94 3.61 -10.39
N ARG A 641 -14.76 3.33 -9.37
CA ARG A 641 -16.18 2.99 -9.54
C ARG A 641 -16.98 4.10 -10.18
N ARG A 642 -16.69 5.36 -9.83
CA ARG A 642 -17.33 6.52 -10.43
C ARG A 642 -16.96 6.68 -11.90
N ILE A 643 -15.70 6.48 -12.26
CA ILE A 643 -15.24 6.54 -13.66
C ILE A 643 -15.89 5.45 -14.50
N ARG A 644 -16.00 4.23 -13.98
CA ARG A 644 -16.67 3.10 -14.67
C ARG A 644 -18.17 3.35 -14.93
N GLY A 645 -18.78 4.31 -14.22
CA GLY A 645 -20.19 4.65 -14.41
C GLY A 645 -21.19 3.60 -13.92
N ILE A 646 -20.71 2.58 -13.18
CA ILE A 646 -21.49 1.44 -12.70
C ILE A 646 -22.57 1.85 -11.70
N GLN A 647 -22.36 2.99 -11.00
CA GLN A 647 -23.28 3.46 -9.97
C GLN A 647 -23.37 4.99 -9.95
N GLN A 648 -24.57 5.52 -9.70
CA GLN A 648 -24.79 6.95 -9.59
C GLN A 648 -24.06 7.58 -8.39
N ARG A 649 -23.72 8.87 -8.50
CA ARG A 649 -22.81 9.64 -7.64
C ARG A 649 -23.08 9.54 -6.13
N ASN A 650 -24.24 9.25 -5.64
CA ASN A 650 -24.57 9.21 -4.21
C ASN A 650 -25.42 7.99 -3.84
N SER A 651 -25.30 6.88 -4.57
CA SER A 651 -26.08 5.70 -4.24
C SER A 651 -25.44 4.93 -3.07
N PHE A 652 -26.26 4.48 -2.15
CA PHE A 652 -25.83 3.59 -1.04
C PHE A 652 -25.07 2.36 -1.57
N ALA A 653 -25.50 1.82 -2.71
CA ALA A 653 -24.85 0.69 -3.37
C ALA A 653 -23.38 0.97 -3.78
N LEU A 654 -23.06 2.22 -4.19
CA LEU A 654 -21.67 2.62 -4.48
C LEU A 654 -20.77 2.45 -3.24
N TYR A 655 -21.22 3.01 -2.12
CA TYR A 655 -20.42 2.98 -0.90
C TYR A 655 -20.38 1.59 -0.26
N ALA A 656 -21.48 0.85 -0.27
CA ALA A 656 -21.52 -0.52 0.23
C ALA A 656 -20.57 -1.44 -0.57
N GLY A 657 -20.60 -1.35 -1.91
CA GLY A 657 -19.69 -2.10 -2.75
C GLY A 657 -18.22 -1.67 -2.59
N ALA A 658 -17.96 -0.36 -2.43
CA ALA A 658 -16.61 0.14 -2.17
C ALA A 658 -16.08 -0.34 -0.81
N THR A 659 -16.93 -0.40 0.23
CA THR A 659 -16.59 -0.95 1.55
C THR A 659 -16.19 -2.43 1.44
N PHE A 660 -16.93 -3.23 0.67
CA PHE A 660 -16.61 -4.64 0.46
C PHE A 660 -15.25 -4.81 -0.24
N ALA A 661 -15.00 -4.05 -1.32
CA ALA A 661 -13.70 -4.10 -2.02
C ALA A 661 -12.54 -3.66 -1.12
N LEU A 662 -12.74 -2.61 -0.32
CA LEU A 662 -11.75 -2.17 0.65
C LEU A 662 -11.47 -3.25 1.70
N LEU A 663 -12.51 -3.93 2.20
CA LEU A 663 -12.36 -5.01 3.18
C LEU A 663 -11.52 -6.15 2.59
N VAL A 664 -11.83 -6.61 1.37
CA VAL A 664 -11.06 -7.66 0.68
C VAL A 664 -9.61 -7.23 0.47
N SER A 665 -9.37 -6.01 -0.05
CA SER A 665 -8.01 -5.47 -0.25
C SER A 665 -7.25 -5.35 1.07
N THR A 666 -7.92 -4.93 2.15
CA THR A 666 -7.30 -4.79 3.47
C THR A 666 -6.91 -6.15 4.07
N LEU A 667 -7.79 -7.17 3.94
CA LEU A 667 -7.49 -8.52 4.41
C LEU A 667 -6.29 -9.13 3.67
N ARG A 668 -6.28 -9.05 2.33
CA ARG A 668 -5.12 -9.51 1.55
C ARG A 668 -3.83 -8.76 1.89
N GLY A 669 -3.94 -7.44 2.02
CA GLY A 669 -2.79 -6.65 2.43
C GLY A 669 -2.29 -7.02 3.82
N ALA A 670 -3.17 -7.45 4.73
CA ALA A 670 -2.79 -7.93 6.06
C ALA A 670 -2.09 -9.30 6.00
N GLU A 671 -2.53 -10.23 5.12
CA GLU A 671 -1.86 -11.51 4.89
C GLU A 671 -0.42 -11.31 4.36
N ILE A 672 -0.25 -10.44 3.35
CA ILE A 672 1.08 -10.13 2.80
C ILE A 672 1.94 -9.43 3.85
N GLN A 673 1.36 -8.53 4.65
CA GLN A 673 2.08 -7.86 5.73
C GLN A 673 2.51 -8.85 6.82
N ALA A 674 1.66 -9.79 7.21
CA ALA A 674 2.01 -10.85 8.17
C ALA A 674 3.19 -11.68 7.64
N LEU A 675 3.15 -12.11 6.37
CA LEU A 675 4.25 -12.80 5.72
C LEU A 675 5.55 -11.98 5.74
N ALA A 676 5.48 -10.69 5.44
CA ALA A 676 6.65 -9.79 5.47
C ALA A 676 7.18 -9.57 6.89
N MET A 677 6.30 -9.57 7.91
CA MET A 677 6.71 -9.52 9.32
C MET A 677 7.45 -10.81 9.72
N ASP A 678 6.93 -11.97 9.32
CA ASP A 678 7.53 -13.27 9.60
C ASP A 678 8.88 -13.43 8.88
N ALA A 679 9.01 -12.93 7.65
CA ALA A 679 10.28 -12.82 6.92
C ALA A 679 11.34 -11.95 7.63
N ARG A 680 10.92 -11.09 8.59
CA ARG A 680 11.79 -10.28 9.45
C ARG A 680 11.87 -10.85 10.88
N GLY A 681 11.58 -12.16 11.08
CA GLY A 681 11.74 -12.86 12.34
C GLY A 681 10.62 -12.63 13.38
N PHE A 682 9.44 -12.17 12.97
CA PHE A 682 8.33 -11.90 13.90
C PHE A 682 7.77 -13.17 14.55
N ALA A 683 7.57 -14.25 13.78
CA ALA A 683 7.07 -15.52 14.28
C ALA A 683 8.07 -16.25 15.19
N THR A 684 9.38 -16.12 14.92
CA THR A 684 10.44 -16.80 15.65
C THR A 684 10.92 -16.06 16.88
N ALA A 685 10.55 -14.79 17.05
CA ALA A 685 10.98 -13.95 18.17
C ALA A 685 10.54 -14.53 19.52
N GLN A 686 11.48 -15.03 20.32
CA GLN A 686 11.22 -15.48 21.71
C GLN A 686 11.04 -14.30 22.65
N ARG A 687 11.86 -13.26 22.49
CA ARG A 687 11.81 -12.01 23.24
C ARG A 687 12.04 -10.84 22.30
N ARG A 688 11.14 -9.85 22.29
CA ARG A 688 11.27 -8.64 21.50
C ARG A 688 11.85 -7.52 22.33
N THR A 689 12.83 -6.80 21.83
CA THR A 689 13.29 -5.51 22.35
C THR A 689 12.57 -4.38 21.61
N TRP A 690 12.69 -3.17 22.13
CA TRP A 690 12.01 -2.02 21.57
C TRP A 690 12.99 -0.87 21.39
N VAL A 691 13.08 -0.30 20.21
CA VAL A 691 13.96 0.84 19.91
C VAL A 691 13.63 2.04 20.81
N HIS A 692 12.39 2.16 21.21
CA HIS A 692 11.94 3.21 22.11
C HIS A 692 11.39 2.64 23.42
N SER A 693 11.83 3.18 24.55
CA SER A 693 11.29 2.85 25.86
C SER A 693 10.00 3.66 26.14
N ALA A 694 8.96 2.98 26.60
CA ALA A 694 7.72 3.61 27.10
C ALA A 694 7.91 4.02 28.57
N ARG A 695 8.64 5.12 28.82
CA ARG A 695 8.85 5.64 30.17
C ARG A 695 7.75 6.61 30.54
N PHE A 696 7.28 6.53 31.79
CA PHE A 696 6.47 7.59 32.38
C PHE A 696 7.38 8.77 32.78
N THR A 697 6.90 9.97 32.53
CA THR A 697 7.60 11.23 32.81
C THR A 697 6.83 12.06 33.84
N TRP A 698 7.42 13.16 34.33
CA TRP A 698 6.69 14.09 35.20
C TRP A 698 5.44 14.70 34.52
N HIS A 699 5.44 14.81 33.17
CA HIS A 699 4.27 15.24 32.39
C HIS A 699 3.08 14.27 32.58
N ASP A 700 3.36 12.99 32.73
CA ASP A 700 2.32 11.98 32.97
C ASP A 700 1.69 12.14 34.34
N ALA A 701 2.46 12.51 35.32
CA ALA A 701 1.92 12.81 36.65
C ALA A 701 0.94 14.00 36.59
N TRP A 702 1.30 15.06 35.84
CA TRP A 702 0.38 16.18 35.58
C TRP A 702 -0.85 15.73 34.76
N GLY A 703 -0.68 14.86 33.80
CA GLY A 703 -1.79 14.28 33.01
C GLY A 703 -2.77 13.52 33.90
N VAL A 704 -2.27 12.68 34.81
CA VAL A 704 -3.10 11.94 35.76
C VAL A 704 -3.81 12.91 36.72
N GLY A 705 -3.12 13.94 37.22
CA GLY A 705 -3.73 15.01 38.02
C GLY A 705 -4.89 15.69 37.31
N LEU A 706 -4.70 15.99 36.02
CA LEU A 706 -5.75 16.54 35.15
C LEU A 706 -6.94 15.57 35.02
N GLY A 707 -6.69 14.28 34.81
CA GLY A 707 -7.72 13.25 34.77
C GLY A 707 -8.51 13.14 36.10
N ILE A 708 -7.80 13.20 37.22
CA ILE A 708 -8.44 13.23 38.57
C ILE A 708 -9.30 14.49 38.70
N THR A 709 -8.89 15.63 38.21
CA THR A 709 -9.68 16.86 38.20
C THR A 709 -10.96 16.71 37.40
N LEU A 710 -10.87 16.11 36.19
CA LEU A 710 -12.02 15.81 35.33
C LEU A 710 -13.01 14.82 35.99
N LEU A 711 -12.51 13.90 36.81
CA LEU A 711 -13.33 13.00 37.61
C LEU A 711 -13.98 13.72 38.79
N ALA A 712 -13.19 14.40 39.61
CA ALA A 712 -13.60 14.89 40.93
C ALA A 712 -14.41 16.18 40.87
N ALA A 713 -14.07 17.14 39.99
CA ALA A 713 -14.70 18.44 39.98
C ALA A 713 -16.21 18.39 39.68
N PRO A 714 -16.73 17.59 38.71
CA PRO A 714 -18.17 17.44 38.56
C PRO A 714 -18.86 16.81 39.78
N ILE A 715 -18.22 15.82 40.41
CA ILE A 715 -18.76 15.15 41.61
C ILE A 715 -18.82 16.12 42.77
N ILE A 716 -17.78 16.90 43.01
CA ILE A 716 -17.78 17.96 44.04
C ILE A 716 -18.84 19.00 43.74
N ALA A 717 -18.99 19.44 42.48
CA ALA A 717 -20.04 20.39 42.10
C ALA A 717 -21.44 19.82 42.35
N THR A 718 -21.64 18.50 42.26
CA THR A 718 -22.92 17.85 42.62
C THR A 718 -23.18 17.85 44.14
N LEU A 719 -22.12 17.75 44.95
CA LEU A 719 -22.25 17.75 46.39
C LEU A 719 -22.45 19.15 47.00
N VAL A 720 -22.03 20.18 46.27
CA VAL A 720 -22.11 21.58 46.69
C VAL A 720 -23.37 22.27 46.16
N ALA A 721 -23.92 21.80 45.06
CA ALA A 721 -25.17 22.30 44.42
C ALA A 721 -26.42 21.63 45.04
#